data_bdf30d67080635c3ca24cd5dfadacde8
#
_entry.id   bdf30d67080635c3ca24cd5dfadacde8
#
_cell.length_a   1.000
_cell.length_b   1.000
_cell.length_c   1.000
_cell.angle_alpha   90.00
_cell.angle_beta   90.00
_cell.angle_gamma   90.00
#
_symmetry.space_group_name_H-M   'P 1'
#
loop_
_entity.id
_entity.type
_entity.pdbx_description
1 polymer ?
#
loop_
_entity_poly.entity_id
_entity_poly.type
_entity_poly.pdbx_seq_one_letter_code
_entity_poly.pdbx_strand_id
1 'polypeptide(L)'
;MVKRYLSVISLAEARALMERSFVAVPGVARVPVTPGAVGRITTEPIFARFSVPAIHLSAMDGIAVRSADTHGASEQHPVTLPDAARVNTGNIVPPGYDAVVMIEDVWVESKSDDFSRSAPTEHREGETYTVRKPVSPWQHIRPVGEDIGESEMILPSHHRIRPQDVGALANYGVTEVAVRSVRAGLIPTGSELVPAGEMPPPGKVVESNTLMAAAVLAEAGVETHRYGIVPDDYDRIRDAVRRGVAESDILLISAGSSAGTRDYTADVVRDLGEVLAHGVAIKPGKPVIIGRIDGKLVIGLPGYPLAAATVLREIVLPHIARYGLPTREEEHVDARLTTSLHSDIGTDEFVLLSVGKIGDRWVTVPQSRGAGIQMSAVRSNGYMQIPSQKEGAEAGETVNVRLTVPRAEAEEAVLITGSHDPALDYLADRVRERGVDLHSTHVGSMGGVIALKKQECHAAPMHLLAPDGTYNTQYLERYMPGADLVLLCVAERQQGVISRDGLGFDDLPGRTFINRQKGSGTRILLDHCLAKRGIDPRSIPGYEREATTHLAVALAVRTGEVDAGMGVYSAAKALGLAFVPVATERYELAMHRAMLDDPRIAALVETVSSEAFKDILQDLGGYETDETGALRGPQE
;
A
#
# COMPACT_ATOMS: atom_id res chain seq x y z
N MET A 1 -35.43 11.31 -28.61
CA MET A 1 -34.77 10.97 -27.33
C MET A 1 -34.43 9.49 -27.38
N VAL A 2 -33.21 9.15 -27.74
CA VAL A 2 -32.74 7.76 -27.64
C VAL A 2 -32.47 7.50 -26.14
N LYS A 3 -33.27 6.63 -25.54
CA LYS A 3 -33.00 6.15 -24.17
C LYS A 3 -31.68 5.39 -24.18
N ARG A 4 -30.62 5.99 -23.65
CA ARG A 4 -29.32 5.33 -23.42
C ARG A 4 -29.48 4.34 -22.25
N TYR A 5 -29.93 3.12 -22.54
CA TYR A 5 -29.90 2.06 -21.55
C TYR A 5 -28.50 1.44 -21.51
N LEU A 6 -27.94 1.29 -20.32
CA LEU A 6 -26.78 0.45 -20.09
C LEU A 6 -27.16 -1.00 -20.40
N SER A 7 -26.41 -1.64 -21.30
CA SER A 7 -26.48 -3.09 -21.53
C SER A 7 -25.58 -3.78 -20.48
N VAL A 8 -26.11 -3.96 -19.27
CA VAL A 8 -25.34 -4.49 -18.15
C VAL A 8 -25.15 -5.98 -18.28
N ILE A 9 -23.91 -6.43 -18.22
CA ILE A 9 -23.51 -7.85 -18.17
C ILE A 9 -22.88 -8.18 -16.83
N SER A 10 -22.84 -9.44 -16.43
CA SER A 10 -22.16 -9.88 -15.21
C SER A 10 -20.63 -9.71 -15.32
N LEU A 11 -19.93 -9.70 -14.17
CA LEU A 11 -18.47 -9.64 -14.15
C LEU A 11 -17.85 -10.86 -14.86
N ALA A 12 -18.43 -12.06 -14.67
CA ALA A 12 -17.96 -13.27 -15.33
C ALA A 12 -18.11 -13.19 -16.85
N GLU A 13 -19.26 -12.68 -17.34
CA GLU A 13 -19.49 -12.46 -18.76
C GLU A 13 -18.53 -11.41 -19.33
N ALA A 14 -18.26 -10.32 -18.59
CA ALA A 14 -17.31 -9.29 -19.00
C ALA A 14 -15.90 -9.85 -19.17
N ARG A 15 -15.41 -10.64 -18.21
CA ARG A 15 -14.11 -11.31 -18.27
C ARG A 15 -14.04 -12.28 -19.44
N ALA A 16 -15.05 -13.13 -19.62
CA ALA A 16 -15.15 -14.06 -20.75
C ALA A 16 -15.23 -13.32 -22.10
N LEU A 17 -15.95 -12.20 -22.16
CA LEU A 17 -16.02 -11.35 -23.34
C LEU A 17 -14.64 -10.81 -23.71
N MET A 18 -13.90 -10.28 -22.74
CA MET A 18 -12.54 -9.78 -22.97
C MET A 18 -11.59 -10.90 -23.40
N GLU A 19 -11.71 -12.07 -22.81
CA GLU A 19 -10.87 -13.22 -23.15
C GLU A 19 -11.03 -13.65 -24.62
N ARG A 20 -12.25 -13.76 -25.10
CA ARG A 20 -12.53 -14.16 -26.50
C ARG A 20 -12.34 -13.05 -27.52
N SER A 21 -12.41 -11.76 -27.07
CA SER A 21 -12.36 -10.61 -28.00
C SER A 21 -10.96 -10.06 -28.23
N PHE A 22 -10.02 -10.35 -27.31
CA PHE A 22 -8.68 -9.79 -27.33
C PHE A 22 -7.62 -10.86 -27.17
N VAL A 23 -6.64 -10.86 -28.06
CA VAL A 23 -5.44 -11.68 -27.95
C VAL A 23 -4.38 -10.88 -27.18
N ALA A 24 -3.95 -11.38 -26.02
CA ALA A 24 -2.95 -10.72 -25.21
C ALA A 24 -1.54 -11.17 -25.65
N VAL A 25 -0.97 -10.50 -26.64
CA VAL A 25 0.41 -10.72 -27.07
C VAL A 25 1.26 -9.52 -26.61
N PRO A 26 2.22 -9.72 -25.71
CA PRO A 26 3.08 -8.63 -25.28
C PRO A 26 3.98 -8.19 -26.44
N GLY A 27 4.24 -6.89 -26.53
CA GLY A 27 5.32 -6.34 -27.32
C GLY A 27 6.69 -6.72 -26.72
N VAL A 28 7.74 -6.33 -27.41
CA VAL A 28 9.13 -6.48 -26.95
C VAL A 28 9.75 -5.11 -26.82
N ALA A 29 10.32 -4.82 -25.65
CA ALA A 29 11.14 -3.64 -25.42
C ALA A 29 12.57 -4.06 -25.07
N ARG A 30 13.58 -3.31 -25.54
CA ARG A 30 14.95 -3.43 -25.07
C ARG A 30 15.14 -2.46 -23.91
N VAL A 31 15.54 -2.98 -22.76
CA VAL A 31 15.79 -2.19 -21.56
C VAL A 31 17.25 -2.33 -21.12
N PRO A 32 17.88 -1.28 -20.60
CA PRO A 32 19.23 -1.36 -20.09
C PRO A 32 19.29 -2.28 -18.86
N VAL A 33 20.41 -2.97 -18.69
CA VAL A 33 20.72 -3.79 -17.50
C VAL A 33 21.02 -2.87 -16.34
N THR A 34 19.97 -2.49 -15.61
CA THR A 34 19.99 -1.60 -14.45
C THR A 34 19.02 -2.18 -13.39
N PRO A 35 18.99 -1.65 -12.16
CA PRO A 35 17.98 -2.05 -11.18
C PRO A 35 16.53 -1.98 -11.70
N GLY A 36 16.23 -1.11 -12.68
CA GLY A 36 14.91 -1.02 -13.33
C GLY A 36 14.54 -2.22 -14.20
N ALA A 37 15.48 -3.13 -14.51
CA ALA A 37 15.20 -4.38 -15.20
C ALA A 37 14.62 -5.46 -14.27
N VAL A 38 14.74 -5.31 -12.95
CA VAL A 38 14.24 -6.27 -11.97
C VAL A 38 12.72 -6.42 -12.10
N GLY A 39 12.24 -7.66 -12.08
CA GLY A 39 10.83 -7.99 -12.22
C GLY A 39 10.35 -8.08 -13.69
N ARG A 40 11.10 -7.56 -14.67
CA ARG A 40 10.77 -7.73 -16.09
C ARG A 40 10.95 -9.19 -16.51
N ILE A 41 10.29 -9.59 -17.58
CA ILE A 41 10.31 -10.96 -18.11
C ILE A 41 11.03 -10.98 -19.46
N THR A 42 12.08 -11.78 -19.58
CA THR A 42 12.85 -11.94 -20.82
C THR A 42 11.99 -12.53 -21.94
N THR A 43 12.19 -12.10 -23.18
CA THR A 43 11.50 -12.63 -24.37
C THR A 43 12.37 -13.60 -25.16
N GLU A 44 13.68 -13.57 -24.97
CA GLU A 44 14.67 -14.39 -25.67
C GLU A 44 15.74 -14.88 -24.68
N PRO A 45 16.45 -16.00 -24.98
CA PRO A 45 17.56 -16.45 -24.14
C PRO A 45 18.73 -15.48 -24.25
N ILE A 46 19.44 -15.28 -23.15
CA ILE A 46 20.54 -14.34 -23.03
C ILE A 46 21.83 -15.12 -22.78
N PHE A 47 22.88 -14.81 -23.54
CA PHE A 47 24.16 -15.53 -23.53
C PHE A 47 25.30 -14.62 -23.10
N ALA A 48 26.33 -15.22 -22.49
CA ALA A 48 27.57 -14.54 -22.11
C ALA A 48 28.33 -14.06 -23.36
N ARG A 49 28.85 -12.84 -23.33
CA ARG A 49 29.61 -12.23 -24.43
C ARG A 49 31.09 -12.57 -24.39
N PHE A 50 31.57 -13.05 -23.26
CA PHE A 50 32.94 -13.52 -23.03
C PHE A 50 32.97 -14.46 -21.83
N SER A 51 34.04 -15.28 -21.76
CA SER A 51 34.23 -16.19 -20.63
C SER A 51 34.65 -15.44 -19.37
N VAL A 52 34.23 -15.92 -18.21
CA VAL A 52 34.64 -15.39 -16.90
C VAL A 52 35.23 -16.52 -16.06
N PRO A 53 36.52 -16.45 -15.66
CA PRO A 53 37.49 -15.49 -16.12
C PRO A 53 37.84 -15.66 -17.62
N ALA A 54 38.25 -14.59 -18.28
CA ALA A 54 38.63 -14.63 -19.70
C ALA A 54 40.03 -15.25 -19.97
N ILE A 55 40.82 -15.41 -18.92
CA ILE A 55 42.17 -15.97 -18.90
C ILE A 55 42.37 -16.79 -17.64
N HIS A 56 43.34 -17.70 -17.63
CA HIS A 56 43.65 -18.48 -16.41
C HIS A 56 44.21 -17.57 -15.32
N LEU A 57 43.59 -17.64 -14.12
CA LEU A 57 43.97 -16.83 -12.98
C LEU A 57 44.47 -17.72 -11.83
N SER A 58 45.36 -17.20 -11.01
CA SER A 58 45.73 -17.83 -9.76
C SER A 58 44.60 -17.75 -8.74
N ALA A 59 44.25 -18.88 -8.12
CA ALA A 59 43.27 -18.94 -7.02
C ALA A 59 43.91 -18.61 -5.66
N MET A 60 45.23 -18.64 -5.55
CA MET A 60 45.99 -18.44 -4.31
C MET A 60 47.21 -17.54 -4.54
N ASP A 61 47.73 -16.97 -3.46
CA ASP A 61 49.02 -16.32 -3.45
C ASP A 61 50.11 -17.40 -3.44
N GLY A 62 51.11 -17.25 -4.32
CA GLY A 62 52.16 -18.28 -4.42
C GLY A 62 53.04 -18.16 -5.66
N ILE A 63 53.41 -19.29 -6.22
CA ILE A 63 54.20 -19.39 -7.45
C ILE A 63 53.49 -20.26 -8.48
N ALA A 64 53.42 -19.77 -9.72
CA ALA A 64 53.02 -20.55 -10.89
C ALA A 64 54.19 -21.47 -11.31
N VAL A 65 53.86 -22.76 -11.54
CA VAL A 65 54.86 -23.78 -11.85
C VAL A 65 54.33 -24.74 -12.92
N ARG A 66 55.21 -25.50 -13.53
CA ARG A 66 54.82 -26.75 -14.23
C ARG A 66 54.66 -27.84 -13.19
N SER A 67 53.51 -28.41 -13.08
CA SER A 67 53.19 -29.47 -12.10
C SER A 67 54.18 -30.64 -12.17
N ALA A 68 54.66 -30.96 -13.41
CA ALA A 68 55.64 -32.01 -13.65
C ALA A 68 56.98 -31.72 -12.93
N ASP A 69 57.38 -30.46 -12.78
CA ASP A 69 58.63 -30.08 -12.12
C ASP A 69 58.56 -30.25 -10.59
N THR A 70 57.39 -30.47 -10.03
CA THR A 70 57.18 -30.72 -8.58
C THR A 70 57.14 -32.20 -8.21
N HIS A 71 57.21 -33.09 -9.19
CA HIS A 71 57.13 -34.55 -8.95
C HIS A 71 58.22 -35.03 -8.04
N GLY A 72 57.85 -35.87 -7.06
CA GLY A 72 58.78 -36.43 -6.09
C GLY A 72 59.06 -35.51 -4.89
N ALA A 73 58.54 -34.30 -4.88
CA ALA A 73 58.67 -33.39 -3.75
C ALA A 73 58.04 -33.99 -2.48
N SER A 74 58.79 -33.98 -1.39
CA SER A 74 58.33 -34.39 -0.05
C SER A 74 59.11 -33.58 1.00
N GLU A 75 58.68 -33.65 2.26
CA GLU A 75 59.41 -33.02 3.36
C GLU A 75 60.85 -33.52 3.49
N GLN A 76 61.06 -34.83 3.17
CA GLN A 76 62.40 -35.45 3.23
C GLN A 76 63.23 -35.24 1.96
N HIS A 77 62.55 -34.99 0.84
CA HIS A 77 63.17 -34.75 -0.47
C HIS A 77 62.56 -33.50 -1.12
N PRO A 78 62.93 -32.30 -0.65
CA PRO A 78 62.47 -31.05 -1.28
C PRO A 78 62.98 -30.97 -2.72
N VAL A 79 62.18 -30.40 -3.61
CA VAL A 79 62.52 -30.15 -5.01
C VAL A 79 62.72 -28.69 -5.24
N THR A 80 63.91 -28.30 -5.77
CA THR A 80 64.19 -26.97 -6.23
C THR A 80 63.69 -26.82 -7.65
N LEU A 81 62.86 -25.83 -7.89
CA LEU A 81 62.20 -25.61 -9.18
C LEU A 81 63.13 -24.92 -10.14
N PRO A 82 63.27 -25.42 -11.40
CA PRO A 82 64.12 -24.81 -12.41
C PRO A 82 63.56 -23.47 -12.93
N ASP A 83 62.23 -23.33 -12.85
CA ASP A 83 61.50 -22.15 -13.36
C ASP A 83 60.16 -22.01 -12.59
N ALA A 84 59.86 -20.82 -12.15
CA ALA A 84 58.59 -20.50 -11.47
C ALA A 84 58.30 -18.98 -11.54
N ALA A 85 57.03 -18.59 -11.59
CA ALA A 85 56.64 -17.20 -11.60
C ALA A 85 55.79 -16.85 -10.36
N ARG A 86 56.14 -15.79 -9.69
CA ARG A 86 55.35 -15.31 -8.53
C ARG A 86 54.00 -14.79 -8.98
N VAL A 87 52.92 -15.24 -8.30
CA VAL A 87 51.55 -14.85 -8.57
C VAL A 87 50.82 -14.56 -7.28
N ASN A 88 49.91 -13.60 -7.29
CA ASN A 88 48.96 -13.39 -6.23
C ASN A 88 47.58 -13.83 -6.70
N THR A 89 46.69 -14.05 -5.78
CA THR A 89 45.27 -14.37 -6.05
C THR A 89 44.67 -13.38 -7.05
N GLY A 90 44.07 -13.90 -8.12
CA GLY A 90 43.49 -13.11 -9.20
C GLY A 90 44.50 -12.65 -10.26
N ASN A 91 45.83 -12.88 -10.11
CA ASN A 91 46.79 -12.62 -11.15
C ASN A 91 46.71 -13.64 -12.30
N ILE A 92 47.11 -13.22 -13.47
CA ILE A 92 47.24 -14.09 -14.65
C ILE A 92 48.28 -15.17 -14.34
N VAL A 93 47.95 -16.42 -14.61
CA VAL A 93 48.94 -17.50 -14.66
C VAL A 93 49.68 -17.38 -16.00
N PRO A 94 51.02 -17.16 -15.98
CA PRO A 94 51.75 -16.96 -17.23
C PRO A 94 51.70 -18.23 -18.12
N PRO A 95 51.77 -18.05 -19.45
CA PRO A 95 51.78 -19.19 -20.37
C PRO A 95 52.93 -20.14 -20.10
N GLY A 96 52.64 -21.45 -20.14
CA GLY A 96 53.61 -22.52 -19.90
C GLY A 96 53.61 -23.11 -18.49
N TYR A 97 52.88 -22.47 -17.55
CA TYR A 97 52.62 -23.04 -16.21
C TYR A 97 51.21 -23.62 -16.16
N ASP A 98 51.03 -24.71 -15.40
CA ASP A 98 49.81 -25.49 -15.30
C ASP A 98 49.33 -25.73 -13.86
N ALA A 99 50.04 -25.17 -12.85
CA ALA A 99 49.66 -25.25 -11.44
C ALA A 99 50.17 -24.03 -10.66
N VAL A 100 49.58 -23.80 -9.48
CA VAL A 100 50.09 -22.81 -8.50
C VAL A 100 50.37 -23.52 -7.19
N VAL A 101 51.57 -23.33 -6.63
CA VAL A 101 51.91 -23.75 -5.26
C VAL A 101 51.63 -22.57 -4.34
N MET A 102 50.88 -22.80 -3.25
CA MET A 102 50.60 -21.75 -2.26
C MET A 102 51.89 -21.25 -1.60
N ILE A 103 51.95 -19.97 -1.28
CA ILE A 103 53.18 -19.35 -0.72
C ILE A 103 53.62 -20.00 0.58
N GLU A 104 52.70 -20.59 1.35
CA GLU A 104 52.94 -21.29 2.61
C GLU A 104 53.71 -22.62 2.39
N ASP A 105 53.61 -23.19 1.20
CA ASP A 105 54.30 -24.46 0.82
C ASP A 105 55.59 -24.22 0.03
N VAL A 106 56.05 -22.95 -0.07
CA VAL A 106 57.24 -22.53 -0.85
C VAL A 106 58.35 -22.01 0.08
N TRP A 107 59.56 -22.47 -0.08
CA TRP A 107 60.77 -21.85 0.49
C TRP A 107 61.45 -21.01 -0.57
N VAL A 108 61.70 -19.74 -0.25
CA VAL A 108 62.34 -18.80 -1.14
C VAL A 108 63.75 -18.50 -0.62
N GLU A 109 64.80 -18.85 -1.39
CA GLU A 109 66.16 -18.41 -1.15
C GLU A 109 66.42 -17.21 -2.03
N SER A 110 66.54 -16.01 -1.41
CA SER A 110 66.86 -14.75 -2.12
C SER A 110 68.23 -14.25 -1.76
N LYS A 111 68.95 -13.77 -2.74
CA LYS A 111 70.27 -13.12 -2.54
C LYS A 111 70.17 -11.63 -2.18
N SER A 112 68.95 -11.04 -2.06
CA SER A 112 68.77 -9.65 -1.70
C SER A 112 67.72 -9.48 -0.57
N ASP A 113 68.04 -8.63 0.41
CA ASP A 113 67.18 -8.31 1.57
C ASP A 113 66.03 -7.32 1.28
N ASP A 114 65.79 -6.94 0.02
CA ASP A 114 64.79 -5.92 -0.31
C ASP A 114 63.44 -6.52 -0.73
N PHE A 115 62.54 -6.69 0.26
CA PHE A 115 61.16 -7.21 0.08
C PHE A 115 60.13 -6.14 -0.39
N SER A 116 60.52 -4.90 -0.65
CA SER A 116 59.55 -3.79 -0.70
C SER A 116 59.11 -3.31 -2.08
N ARG A 117 59.67 -3.77 -3.21
CA ARG A 117 59.38 -3.23 -4.55
C ARG A 117 59.48 -4.26 -5.67
N SER A 118 58.33 -4.80 -6.11
CA SER A 118 58.19 -5.27 -7.49
C SER A 118 56.74 -5.63 -7.86
N ALA A 119 56.43 -5.52 -9.15
CA ALA A 119 55.19 -5.95 -9.76
C ALA A 119 54.94 -7.45 -9.51
N PRO A 120 53.67 -7.88 -9.36
CA PRO A 120 53.29 -9.22 -8.86
C PRO A 120 53.58 -10.39 -9.83
N THR A 121 54.13 -10.17 -11.00
CA THR A 121 54.23 -11.16 -12.10
C THR A 121 55.62 -11.32 -12.70
N GLU A 122 56.68 -10.76 -12.11
CA GLU A 122 58.03 -10.86 -12.68
C GLU A 122 58.92 -11.85 -11.90
N HIS A 123 59.61 -12.74 -12.64
CA HIS A 123 60.67 -13.58 -12.13
C HIS A 123 61.80 -12.67 -11.63
N ARG A 124 62.14 -12.71 -10.36
CA ARG A 124 63.30 -11.98 -9.85
C ARG A 124 64.56 -12.76 -10.17
N GLU A 125 65.47 -12.17 -10.90
CA GLU A 125 66.81 -12.72 -11.11
C GLU A 125 67.48 -12.98 -9.76
N GLY A 126 67.74 -14.29 -9.45
CA GLY A 126 68.43 -14.73 -8.25
C GLY A 126 67.55 -15.28 -7.14
N GLU A 127 66.23 -15.40 -7.30
CA GLU A 127 65.35 -16.15 -6.40
C GLU A 127 65.34 -17.63 -6.82
N THR A 128 65.44 -18.51 -5.81
CA THR A 128 65.32 -19.95 -6.00
C THR A 128 64.17 -20.44 -5.15
N TYR A 129 63.25 -21.16 -5.77
CA TYR A 129 62.05 -21.68 -5.13
C TYR A 129 62.18 -23.18 -4.85
N THR A 130 61.89 -23.58 -3.63
CA THR A 130 61.92 -24.99 -3.23
C THR A 130 60.57 -25.39 -2.67
N VAL A 131 60.02 -26.54 -3.11
CA VAL A 131 58.71 -27.05 -2.70
C VAL A 131 58.85 -28.42 -2.03
N ARG A 132 58.02 -28.73 -1.06
CA ARG A 132 58.01 -29.98 -0.29
C ARG A 132 56.79 -30.87 -0.55
N LYS A 133 55.87 -30.41 -1.41
CA LYS A 133 54.71 -31.18 -1.83
C LYS A 133 54.55 -31.06 -3.34
N PRO A 134 54.19 -32.13 -4.03
CA PRO A 134 53.87 -32.05 -5.44
C PRO A 134 52.50 -31.40 -5.60
N VAL A 135 52.27 -30.72 -6.72
CA VAL A 135 50.98 -30.19 -7.13
C VAL A 135 50.48 -30.93 -8.37
N SER A 136 49.19 -31.11 -8.45
CA SER A 136 48.53 -31.69 -9.62
C SER A 136 48.34 -30.62 -10.71
N PRO A 137 48.28 -31.03 -12.01
CA PRO A 137 47.88 -30.14 -13.06
C PRO A 137 46.59 -29.40 -12.74
N TRP A 138 46.52 -28.10 -12.99
CA TRP A 138 45.41 -27.18 -12.73
C TRP A 138 45.13 -26.93 -11.25
N GLN A 139 45.94 -27.42 -10.34
CA GLN A 139 45.77 -27.14 -8.92
C GLN A 139 45.96 -25.65 -8.64
N HIS A 140 45.01 -25.05 -7.91
CA HIS A 140 44.93 -23.62 -7.55
C HIS A 140 44.95 -22.66 -8.74
N ILE A 141 44.51 -23.12 -9.91
CA ILE A 141 44.21 -22.29 -11.08
C ILE A 141 42.71 -22.20 -11.26
N ARG A 142 42.22 -20.99 -11.45
CA ARG A 142 40.89 -20.73 -11.96
C ARG A 142 40.94 -20.74 -13.49
N PRO A 143 40.41 -21.78 -14.13
CA PRO A 143 40.49 -21.91 -15.58
C PRO A 143 39.57 -20.89 -16.28
N VAL A 144 39.87 -20.63 -17.56
CA VAL A 144 38.99 -19.83 -18.43
C VAL A 144 37.59 -20.43 -18.40
N GLY A 145 36.57 -19.58 -18.13
CA GLY A 145 35.17 -19.99 -18.12
C GLY A 145 34.75 -20.82 -16.89
N GLU A 146 35.53 -20.78 -15.79
CA GLU A 146 35.17 -21.47 -14.55
C GLU A 146 33.78 -21.09 -14.04
N ASP A 147 33.41 -19.81 -14.19
CA ASP A 147 32.11 -19.30 -13.78
C ASP A 147 31.09 -19.43 -14.93
N ILE A 148 31.48 -18.96 -16.12
CA ILE A 148 30.69 -19.08 -17.34
C ILE A 148 31.59 -19.02 -18.58
N GLY A 149 31.30 -19.85 -19.58
CA GLY A 149 31.96 -19.81 -20.89
C GLY A 149 31.29 -18.81 -21.85
N GLU A 150 32.09 -18.23 -22.76
CA GLU A 150 31.55 -17.45 -23.87
C GLU A 150 30.49 -18.24 -24.64
N SER A 151 29.36 -17.58 -24.97
CA SER A 151 28.17 -18.19 -25.61
C SER A 151 27.41 -19.19 -24.74
N GLU A 152 27.72 -19.30 -23.47
CA GLU A 152 26.92 -20.06 -22.50
C GLU A 152 25.70 -19.23 -22.09
N MET A 153 24.57 -19.92 -21.84
CA MET A 153 23.31 -19.26 -21.50
C MET A 153 23.35 -18.74 -20.05
N ILE A 154 23.12 -17.41 -19.90
CA ILE A 154 22.96 -16.76 -18.59
C ILE A 154 21.52 -16.91 -18.09
N LEU A 155 20.54 -16.54 -18.93
CA LEU A 155 19.12 -16.58 -18.60
C LEU A 155 18.33 -17.18 -19.78
N PRO A 156 17.35 -18.04 -19.52
CA PRO A 156 16.42 -18.50 -20.54
C PRO A 156 15.40 -17.43 -20.92
N SER A 157 14.66 -17.62 -21.99
CA SER A 157 13.44 -16.88 -22.29
C SER A 157 12.37 -17.11 -21.24
N HIS A 158 11.49 -16.13 -21.05
CA HIS A 158 10.39 -16.14 -20.07
C HIS A 158 10.85 -16.17 -18.59
N HIS A 159 12.10 -15.81 -18.34
CA HIS A 159 12.65 -15.68 -16.99
C HIS A 159 12.30 -14.32 -16.40
N ARG A 160 11.84 -14.30 -15.14
CA ARG A 160 11.65 -13.07 -14.36
C ARG A 160 12.98 -12.62 -13.79
N ILE A 161 13.50 -11.50 -14.26
CA ILE A 161 14.80 -10.95 -13.83
C ILE A 161 14.77 -10.63 -12.35
N ARG A 162 15.74 -11.17 -11.61
CA ARG A 162 15.94 -10.98 -10.16
C ARG A 162 17.13 -10.04 -9.94
N PRO A 163 17.32 -9.48 -8.73
CA PRO A 163 18.45 -8.61 -8.44
C PRO A 163 19.83 -9.22 -8.77
N GLN A 164 20.06 -10.50 -8.43
CA GLN A 164 21.32 -11.19 -8.75
C GLN A 164 21.53 -11.39 -10.25
N ASP A 165 20.47 -11.53 -11.03
CA ASP A 165 20.54 -11.69 -12.48
C ASP A 165 21.08 -10.42 -13.14
N VAL A 166 20.74 -9.23 -12.61
CA VAL A 166 21.27 -7.94 -13.10
C VAL A 166 22.80 -7.88 -12.93
N GLY A 167 23.31 -8.34 -11.78
CA GLY A 167 24.76 -8.43 -11.53
C GLY A 167 25.45 -9.41 -12.48
N ALA A 168 24.87 -10.59 -12.70
CA ALA A 168 25.40 -11.59 -13.61
C ALA A 168 25.42 -11.08 -15.07
N LEU A 169 24.30 -10.53 -15.54
CA LEU A 169 24.22 -9.94 -16.89
C LEU A 169 25.31 -8.90 -17.14
N ALA A 170 25.48 -7.97 -16.20
CA ALA A 170 26.52 -6.95 -16.29
C ALA A 170 27.92 -7.55 -16.29
N ASN A 171 28.20 -8.54 -15.40
CA ASN A 171 29.49 -9.21 -15.29
C ASN A 171 29.87 -9.97 -16.57
N TYR A 172 28.87 -10.51 -17.29
CA TYR A 172 29.08 -11.29 -18.51
C TYR A 172 28.90 -10.48 -19.81
N GLY A 173 28.92 -9.14 -19.68
CA GLY A 173 28.99 -8.20 -20.80
C GLY A 173 27.65 -7.85 -21.44
N VAL A 174 26.54 -8.18 -20.82
CA VAL A 174 25.21 -7.84 -21.33
C VAL A 174 24.81 -6.45 -20.82
N THR A 175 24.55 -5.52 -21.73
CA THR A 175 24.18 -4.13 -21.40
C THR A 175 22.71 -3.84 -21.56
N GLU A 176 22.01 -4.63 -22.39
CA GLU A 176 20.57 -4.51 -22.65
C GLU A 176 19.95 -5.88 -22.77
N VAL A 177 18.68 -5.99 -22.38
CA VAL A 177 17.88 -7.23 -22.45
C VAL A 177 16.54 -6.95 -23.13
N ALA A 178 16.07 -7.90 -23.92
CA ALA A 178 14.74 -7.89 -24.51
C ALA A 178 13.73 -8.45 -23.50
N VAL A 179 12.71 -7.64 -23.17
CA VAL A 179 11.69 -7.98 -22.18
C VAL A 179 10.29 -7.80 -22.74
N ARG A 180 9.32 -8.48 -22.12
CA ARG A 180 7.90 -8.24 -22.41
C ARG A 180 7.55 -6.79 -22.09
N SER A 181 6.81 -6.16 -22.99
CA SER A 181 6.33 -4.78 -22.86
C SER A 181 4.85 -4.71 -23.19
N VAL A 182 4.12 -3.97 -22.39
CA VAL A 182 2.73 -3.56 -22.64
C VAL A 182 2.64 -2.08 -22.33
N ARG A 183 2.10 -1.30 -23.26
CA ARG A 183 1.91 0.14 -23.12
C ARG A 183 0.43 0.46 -22.96
N ALA A 184 0.09 1.21 -21.91
CA ALA A 184 -1.24 1.72 -21.66
C ALA A 184 -1.30 3.25 -21.83
N GLY A 185 -2.21 3.70 -22.70
CA GLY A 185 -2.57 5.11 -22.79
C GLY A 185 -3.65 5.47 -21.76
N LEU A 186 -3.51 6.62 -21.11
CA LEU A 186 -4.43 7.10 -20.09
C LEU A 186 -4.92 8.49 -20.47
N ILE A 187 -6.19 8.62 -20.81
CA ILE A 187 -6.81 9.89 -21.25
C ILE A 187 -7.81 10.35 -20.19
N PRO A 188 -7.50 11.41 -19.42
CA PRO A 188 -8.50 12.05 -18.55
C PRO A 188 -9.42 12.95 -19.37
N THR A 189 -10.74 12.74 -19.25
CA THR A 189 -11.75 13.62 -19.90
C THR A 189 -12.67 14.22 -18.85
N GLY A 190 -13.00 15.49 -19.03
CA GLY A 190 -13.90 16.23 -18.14
C GLY A 190 -13.56 17.72 -18.14
N SER A 191 -14.57 18.56 -18.42
CA SER A 191 -14.40 20.01 -18.37
C SER A 191 -14.33 20.53 -16.93
N GLU A 192 -14.70 19.70 -15.94
CA GLU A 192 -14.59 20.01 -14.51
C GLU A 192 -13.20 19.74 -13.94
N LEU A 193 -12.33 19.04 -14.68
CA LEU A 193 -11.03 18.60 -14.18
C LEU A 193 -10.01 19.74 -14.16
N VAL A 194 -9.15 19.72 -13.13
CA VAL A 194 -7.91 20.51 -13.03
C VAL A 194 -6.73 19.59 -12.79
N PRO A 195 -5.50 19.99 -13.21
CA PRO A 195 -4.30 19.19 -12.99
C PRO A 195 -4.03 18.90 -11.51
N ALA A 196 -3.35 17.77 -11.23
CA ALA A 196 -2.87 17.45 -9.90
C ALA A 196 -1.87 18.51 -9.41
N GLY A 197 -2.03 18.94 -8.16
CA GLY A 197 -1.22 20.00 -7.54
C GLY A 197 -1.84 21.39 -7.60
N GLU A 198 -2.90 21.59 -8.36
CA GLU A 198 -3.65 22.84 -8.39
C GLU A 198 -4.82 22.83 -7.39
N MET A 199 -5.06 23.98 -6.74
CA MET A 199 -6.25 24.17 -5.89
C MET A 199 -7.49 24.25 -6.78
N PRO A 200 -8.46 23.32 -6.68
CA PRO A 200 -9.63 23.36 -7.54
C PRO A 200 -10.55 24.54 -7.18
N PRO A 201 -10.92 25.39 -8.14
CA PRO A 201 -11.96 26.38 -7.94
C PRO A 201 -13.33 25.72 -7.66
N PRO A 202 -14.32 26.44 -7.13
CA PRO A 202 -15.67 25.92 -6.94
C PRO A 202 -16.23 25.25 -8.19
N GLY A 203 -16.71 24.01 -8.07
CA GLY A 203 -17.26 23.21 -9.17
C GLY A 203 -16.22 22.48 -10.03
N LYS A 204 -14.93 22.57 -9.68
CA LYS A 204 -13.86 21.80 -10.30
C LYS A 204 -13.35 20.71 -9.35
N VAL A 205 -12.72 19.68 -9.92
CA VAL A 205 -12.12 18.57 -9.18
C VAL A 205 -10.73 18.26 -9.73
N VAL A 206 -9.84 17.79 -8.85
CA VAL A 206 -8.48 17.42 -9.26
C VAL A 206 -8.51 16.08 -10.02
N GLU A 207 -7.81 16.02 -11.15
CA GLU A 207 -7.62 14.79 -11.90
C GLU A 207 -6.65 13.85 -11.13
N SER A 208 -7.19 12.81 -10.53
CA SER A 208 -6.43 11.81 -9.76
C SER A 208 -6.59 10.38 -10.29
N ASN A 209 -7.62 10.12 -11.11
CA ASN A 209 -7.95 8.76 -11.56
C ASN A 209 -6.89 8.18 -12.50
N THR A 210 -6.41 8.96 -13.47
CA THR A 210 -5.36 8.47 -14.38
C THR A 210 -4.00 8.39 -13.69
N LEU A 211 -3.74 9.22 -12.66
CA LEU A 211 -2.54 9.11 -11.84
C LEU A 211 -2.54 7.81 -11.03
N MET A 212 -3.67 7.50 -10.37
CA MET A 212 -3.88 6.24 -9.66
C MET A 212 -3.77 5.03 -10.62
N ALA A 213 -4.42 5.12 -11.80
CA ALA A 213 -4.35 4.05 -12.80
C ALA A 213 -2.91 3.82 -13.28
N ALA A 214 -2.13 4.88 -13.49
CA ALA A 214 -0.72 4.77 -13.86
C ALA A 214 0.09 4.04 -12.79
N ALA A 215 -0.12 4.35 -11.50
CA ALA A 215 0.55 3.68 -10.39
C ALA A 215 0.19 2.19 -10.33
N VAL A 216 -1.09 1.85 -10.39
CA VAL A 216 -1.58 0.45 -10.37
C VAL A 216 -1.02 -0.36 -11.56
N LEU A 217 -0.99 0.23 -12.75
CA LEU A 217 -0.47 -0.43 -13.95
C LEU A 217 1.06 -0.57 -13.91
N ALA A 218 1.78 0.41 -13.33
CA ALA A 218 3.22 0.35 -13.15
C ALA A 218 3.62 -0.79 -12.20
N GLU A 219 2.89 -1.05 -11.12
CA GLU A 219 3.09 -2.22 -10.24
C GLU A 219 2.95 -3.55 -11.02
N ALA A 220 2.07 -3.60 -12.03
CA ALA A 220 1.92 -4.74 -12.92
C ALA A 220 2.94 -4.76 -14.08
N GLY A 221 3.93 -3.85 -14.08
CA GLY A 221 4.98 -3.80 -15.11
C GLY A 221 4.55 -3.22 -16.46
N VAL A 222 3.41 -2.53 -16.52
CA VAL A 222 2.89 -1.85 -17.71
C VAL A 222 3.52 -0.46 -17.85
N GLU A 223 3.98 -0.11 -19.02
CA GLU A 223 4.42 1.25 -19.34
C GLU A 223 3.20 2.14 -19.59
N THR A 224 3.11 3.27 -18.89
CA THR A 224 1.96 4.14 -19.00
C THR A 224 2.31 5.48 -19.63
N HIS A 225 1.44 5.96 -20.53
CA HIS A 225 1.47 7.31 -21.06
C HIS A 225 0.20 8.05 -20.67
N ARG A 226 0.35 9.09 -19.83
CA ARG A 226 -0.76 9.96 -19.43
C ARG A 226 -0.85 11.14 -20.40
N TYR A 227 -2.00 11.29 -21.04
CA TYR A 227 -2.31 12.45 -21.88
C TYR A 227 -2.75 13.64 -21.03
N GLY A 228 -2.74 14.83 -21.60
CA GLY A 228 -3.35 16.02 -20.98
C GLY A 228 -4.86 15.87 -20.82
N ILE A 229 -5.45 16.66 -19.91
CA ILE A 229 -6.90 16.69 -19.70
C ILE A 229 -7.60 17.14 -20.99
N VAL A 230 -8.55 16.33 -21.45
CA VAL A 230 -9.36 16.58 -22.63
C VAL A 230 -10.71 17.11 -22.16
N PRO A 231 -11.15 18.29 -22.60
CA PRO A 231 -12.48 18.82 -22.25
C PRO A 231 -13.60 17.97 -22.88
N ASP A 232 -14.82 18.09 -22.34
CA ASP A 232 -16.02 17.41 -22.85
C ASP A 232 -16.45 17.97 -24.22
N ASP A 233 -15.63 17.70 -25.22
CA ASP A 233 -15.82 18.02 -26.62
C ASP A 233 -15.63 16.76 -27.45
N TYR A 234 -16.61 16.41 -28.26
CA TYR A 234 -16.64 15.16 -29.00
C TYR A 234 -15.43 14.99 -29.93
N ASP A 235 -15.09 16.02 -30.72
CA ASP A 235 -14.00 15.93 -31.69
C ASP A 235 -12.64 15.83 -30.98
N ARG A 236 -12.45 16.59 -29.91
CA ARG A 236 -11.21 16.53 -29.09
C ARG A 236 -11.02 15.16 -28.43
N ILE A 237 -12.10 14.59 -27.87
CA ILE A 237 -12.05 13.23 -27.28
C ILE A 237 -11.75 12.20 -28.38
N ARG A 238 -12.43 12.28 -29.53
CA ARG A 238 -12.19 11.37 -30.66
C ARG A 238 -10.73 11.41 -31.14
N ASP A 239 -10.17 12.61 -31.32
CA ASP A 239 -8.79 12.78 -31.78
C ASP A 239 -7.77 12.29 -30.74
N ALA A 240 -8.03 12.52 -29.43
CA ALA A 240 -7.21 11.97 -28.35
C ALA A 240 -7.27 10.42 -28.31
N VAL A 241 -8.46 9.84 -28.50
CA VAL A 241 -8.65 8.38 -28.54
C VAL A 241 -7.92 7.77 -29.74
N ARG A 242 -8.02 8.36 -30.94
CA ARG A 242 -7.27 7.90 -32.12
C ARG A 242 -5.78 7.87 -31.88
N ARG A 243 -5.23 8.96 -31.32
CA ARG A 243 -3.81 9.04 -30.97
C ARG A 243 -3.45 8.00 -29.90
N GLY A 244 -4.24 7.88 -28.83
CA GLY A 244 -4.01 6.92 -27.77
C GLY A 244 -4.00 5.46 -28.26
N VAL A 245 -4.92 5.07 -29.14
CA VAL A 245 -4.97 3.74 -29.76
C VAL A 245 -3.74 3.50 -30.64
N ALA A 246 -3.28 4.50 -31.39
CA ALA A 246 -2.10 4.35 -32.24
C ALA A 246 -0.81 4.13 -31.42
N GLU A 247 -0.68 4.81 -30.27
CA GLU A 247 0.54 4.85 -29.45
C GLU A 247 0.61 3.77 -28.36
N SER A 248 -0.50 3.08 -28.04
CA SER A 248 -0.59 2.12 -26.94
C SER A 248 -1.21 0.78 -27.34
N ASP A 249 -1.01 -0.23 -26.50
CA ASP A 249 -1.59 -1.57 -26.67
C ASP A 249 -2.97 -1.67 -26.01
N ILE A 250 -3.19 -0.86 -24.96
CA ILE A 250 -4.45 -0.74 -24.22
C ILE A 250 -4.71 0.74 -23.97
N LEU A 251 -5.96 1.17 -24.07
CA LEU A 251 -6.36 2.54 -23.81
C LEU A 251 -7.38 2.62 -22.67
N LEU A 252 -7.10 3.45 -21.67
CA LEU A 252 -8.03 3.75 -20.58
C LEU A 252 -8.47 5.21 -20.70
N ILE A 253 -9.77 5.46 -20.71
CA ILE A 253 -10.37 6.79 -20.78
C ILE A 253 -11.06 7.02 -19.44
N SER A 254 -10.54 7.94 -18.62
CA SER A 254 -11.21 8.34 -17.38
C SER A 254 -12.24 9.41 -17.70
N ALA A 255 -13.51 9.02 -17.71
CA ALA A 255 -14.62 9.86 -18.09
C ALA A 255 -15.79 9.68 -17.11
N GLY A 256 -16.71 10.60 -17.11
CA GLY A 256 -18.00 10.39 -16.50
C GLY A 256 -18.80 9.37 -17.30
N SER A 257 -18.43 8.08 -17.25
CA SER A 257 -19.11 6.98 -17.98
C SER A 257 -20.53 6.70 -17.46
N SER A 258 -21.12 7.64 -16.72
CA SER A 258 -22.50 7.57 -16.26
C SER A 258 -23.46 7.90 -17.41
N ALA A 259 -24.74 7.51 -17.27
CA ALA A 259 -25.82 7.86 -18.21
C ALA A 259 -26.10 9.38 -18.32
N GLY A 260 -25.12 10.23 -18.06
CA GLY A 260 -25.18 11.68 -18.16
C GLY A 260 -25.27 12.14 -19.63
N THR A 261 -25.90 13.29 -19.84
CA THR A 261 -26.18 13.86 -21.17
C THR A 261 -24.92 14.33 -21.92
N ARG A 262 -23.72 14.32 -21.29
CA ARG A 262 -22.47 14.86 -21.83
C ARG A 262 -21.32 13.86 -21.88
N ASP A 263 -21.60 12.57 -21.68
CA ASP A 263 -20.58 11.53 -21.82
C ASP A 263 -20.47 11.05 -23.25
N TYR A 264 -19.43 11.50 -23.94
CA TYR A 264 -19.16 11.14 -25.34
C TYR A 264 -18.34 9.86 -25.49
N THR A 265 -17.83 9.27 -24.41
CA THR A 265 -16.87 8.16 -24.47
C THR A 265 -17.44 6.95 -25.24
N ALA A 266 -18.67 6.53 -24.91
CA ALA A 266 -19.31 5.40 -25.58
C ALA A 266 -19.58 5.69 -27.06
N ASP A 267 -19.95 6.91 -27.39
CA ASP A 267 -20.25 7.33 -28.79
C ASP A 267 -18.95 7.38 -29.60
N VAL A 268 -17.88 7.95 -29.06
CA VAL A 268 -16.56 7.99 -29.70
C VAL A 268 -16.00 6.56 -29.92
N VAL A 269 -16.12 5.68 -28.93
CA VAL A 269 -15.68 4.28 -29.08
C VAL A 269 -16.49 3.56 -30.15
N ARG A 270 -17.81 3.83 -30.26
CA ARG A 270 -18.68 3.25 -31.28
C ARG A 270 -18.36 3.74 -32.67
N ASP A 271 -18.02 5.02 -32.82
CA ASP A 271 -17.67 5.61 -34.10
C ASP A 271 -16.30 5.17 -34.64
N LEU A 272 -15.34 4.94 -33.73
CA LEU A 272 -13.98 4.51 -34.08
C LEU A 272 -13.82 2.99 -34.13
N GLY A 273 -14.77 2.22 -33.57
CA GLY A 273 -14.72 0.78 -33.50
C GLY A 273 -16.02 0.18 -32.99
N GLU A 274 -15.96 -0.56 -31.89
CA GLU A 274 -17.10 -1.28 -31.33
C GLU A 274 -17.17 -1.15 -29.80
N VAL A 275 -18.37 -0.88 -29.28
CA VAL A 275 -18.68 -1.01 -27.86
C VAL A 275 -19.17 -2.44 -27.60
N LEU A 276 -18.34 -3.24 -26.94
CA LEU A 276 -18.61 -4.65 -26.61
C LEU A 276 -19.54 -4.79 -25.41
N ALA A 277 -19.36 -3.91 -24.41
CA ALA A 277 -20.25 -3.81 -23.25
C ALA A 277 -20.28 -2.37 -22.73
N HIS A 278 -21.45 -1.94 -22.27
CA HIS A 278 -21.64 -0.67 -21.60
C HIS A 278 -22.40 -0.92 -20.29
N GLY A 279 -21.65 -1.14 -19.23
CA GLY A 279 -22.08 -1.53 -17.90
C GLY A 279 -21.72 -2.97 -17.55
N VAL A 280 -21.16 -3.14 -16.35
CA VAL A 280 -20.91 -4.43 -15.72
C VAL A 280 -21.59 -4.43 -14.36
N ALA A 281 -22.18 -5.54 -13.97
CA ALA A 281 -22.91 -5.70 -12.71
C ALA A 281 -21.95 -5.78 -11.52
N ILE A 282 -21.18 -4.72 -11.30
CA ILE A 282 -20.27 -4.52 -10.16
C ILE A 282 -20.59 -3.23 -9.39
N LYS A 283 -20.29 -3.20 -8.13
CA LYS A 283 -20.46 -2.04 -7.25
C LYS A 283 -19.26 -1.91 -6.29
N PRO A 284 -18.58 -0.74 -6.31
CA PRO A 284 -18.70 0.36 -7.26
C PRO A 284 -18.13 -0.01 -8.63
N GLY A 285 -18.51 0.73 -9.71
CA GLY A 285 -17.90 0.55 -11.03
C GLY A 285 -18.86 0.16 -12.16
N LYS A 286 -20.17 0.07 -11.87
CA LYS A 286 -21.21 -0.34 -12.81
C LYS A 286 -21.11 0.29 -14.22
N PRO A 287 -20.85 1.62 -14.40
CA PRO A 287 -20.93 2.24 -15.73
C PRO A 287 -19.64 2.10 -16.57
N VAL A 288 -18.83 1.08 -16.34
CA VAL A 288 -17.64 0.80 -17.16
C VAL A 288 -18.01 0.53 -18.62
N ILE A 289 -17.18 1.00 -19.55
CA ILE A 289 -17.29 0.71 -20.98
C ILE A 289 -16.15 -0.23 -21.37
N ILE A 290 -16.47 -1.30 -22.09
CA ILE A 290 -15.51 -2.20 -22.72
C ILE A 290 -15.68 -2.05 -24.22
N GLY A 291 -14.64 -1.56 -24.90
CA GLY A 291 -14.64 -1.30 -26.33
C GLY A 291 -13.45 -1.91 -27.04
N ARG A 292 -13.54 -1.97 -28.37
CA ARG A 292 -12.50 -2.45 -29.28
C ARG A 292 -12.31 -1.45 -30.41
N ILE A 293 -11.09 -0.92 -30.57
CA ILE A 293 -10.70 -0.06 -31.68
C ILE A 293 -9.41 -0.62 -32.27
N ASP A 294 -9.36 -0.86 -33.55
CA ASP A 294 -8.21 -1.46 -34.27
C ASP A 294 -7.70 -2.76 -33.62
N GLY A 295 -8.63 -3.59 -33.09
CA GLY A 295 -8.31 -4.82 -32.37
C GLY A 295 -7.81 -4.65 -30.94
N LYS A 296 -7.59 -3.43 -30.48
CA LYS A 296 -7.06 -3.09 -29.14
C LYS A 296 -8.18 -2.85 -28.15
N LEU A 297 -7.89 -3.16 -26.87
CA LEU A 297 -8.79 -2.94 -25.76
C LEU A 297 -8.87 -1.45 -25.42
N VAL A 298 -10.10 -0.93 -25.32
CA VAL A 298 -10.41 0.41 -24.84
C VAL A 298 -11.37 0.29 -23.67
N ILE A 299 -11.00 0.86 -22.51
CA ILE A 299 -11.83 0.87 -21.30
C ILE A 299 -12.23 2.29 -20.96
N GLY A 300 -13.53 2.55 -20.83
CA GLY A 300 -14.06 3.75 -20.20
C GLY A 300 -14.14 3.53 -18.69
N LEU A 301 -13.27 4.21 -17.93
CA LEU A 301 -13.25 4.15 -16.47
C LEU A 301 -14.33 5.08 -15.89
N PRO A 302 -15.05 4.67 -14.84
CA PRO A 302 -15.94 5.56 -14.09
C PRO A 302 -15.20 6.76 -13.51
N GLY A 303 -15.87 7.92 -13.45
CA GLY A 303 -15.28 9.15 -12.92
C GLY A 303 -15.01 9.14 -11.41
N TYR A 304 -15.72 8.34 -10.63
CA TYR A 304 -15.48 8.23 -9.19
C TYR A 304 -14.26 7.35 -8.88
N PRO A 305 -13.35 7.78 -7.96
CA PRO A 305 -12.08 7.10 -7.70
C PRO A 305 -12.21 5.63 -7.30
N LEU A 306 -13.09 5.29 -6.36
CA LEU A 306 -13.26 3.88 -5.94
C LEU A 306 -13.88 3.02 -7.04
N ALA A 307 -14.72 3.58 -7.87
CA ALA A 307 -15.28 2.89 -9.02
C ALA A 307 -14.20 2.59 -10.06
N ALA A 308 -13.33 3.57 -10.35
CA ALA A 308 -12.18 3.39 -11.23
C ALA A 308 -11.19 2.34 -10.67
N ALA A 309 -10.88 2.40 -9.37
CA ALA A 309 -10.02 1.42 -8.70
C ALA A 309 -10.58 -0.01 -8.78
N THR A 310 -11.90 -0.17 -8.59
CA THR A 310 -12.56 -1.49 -8.71
C THR A 310 -12.48 -2.02 -10.14
N VAL A 311 -12.74 -1.17 -11.14
CA VAL A 311 -12.62 -1.57 -12.56
C VAL A 311 -11.18 -1.94 -12.91
N LEU A 312 -10.19 -1.18 -12.45
CA LEU A 312 -8.78 -1.52 -12.64
C LEU A 312 -8.47 -2.90 -12.06
N ARG A 313 -8.85 -3.15 -10.82
CA ARG A 313 -8.56 -4.39 -10.10
C ARG A 313 -9.31 -5.60 -10.68
N GLU A 314 -10.62 -5.47 -10.96
CA GLU A 314 -11.46 -6.62 -11.30
C GLU A 314 -11.57 -6.88 -12.81
N ILE A 315 -11.26 -5.89 -13.64
CA ILE A 315 -11.41 -5.99 -15.11
C ILE A 315 -10.07 -5.80 -15.82
N VAL A 316 -9.34 -4.72 -15.52
CA VAL A 316 -8.12 -4.38 -16.27
C VAL A 316 -6.96 -5.28 -15.88
N LEU A 317 -6.63 -5.42 -14.59
CA LEU A 317 -5.50 -6.23 -14.12
C LEU A 317 -5.62 -7.71 -14.50
N PRO A 318 -6.79 -8.39 -14.42
CA PRO A 318 -6.94 -9.75 -14.93
C PRO A 318 -6.66 -9.87 -16.44
N HIS A 319 -6.97 -8.84 -17.22
CA HIS A 319 -6.59 -8.81 -18.63
C HIS A 319 -5.09 -8.60 -18.83
N ILE A 320 -4.46 -7.70 -18.06
CA ILE A 320 -3.01 -7.46 -18.06
C ILE A 320 -2.24 -8.74 -17.74
N ALA A 321 -2.71 -9.53 -16.77
CA ALA A 321 -2.08 -10.81 -16.40
C ALA A 321 -1.94 -11.78 -17.59
N ARG A 322 -2.85 -11.72 -18.55
CA ARG A 322 -2.81 -12.57 -19.77
C ARG A 322 -1.65 -12.26 -20.72
N TYR A 323 -1.05 -11.06 -20.62
CA TYR A 323 0.20 -10.74 -21.32
C TYR A 323 1.42 -11.44 -20.68
N GLY A 324 1.20 -12.17 -19.57
CA GLY A 324 2.27 -12.84 -18.84
C GLY A 324 3.24 -11.85 -18.19
N LEU A 325 2.74 -10.68 -17.79
CA LEU A 325 3.45 -9.76 -16.91
C LEU A 325 3.38 -10.24 -15.45
N PRO A 326 4.31 -9.80 -14.58
CA PRO A 326 4.27 -10.15 -13.18
C PRO A 326 2.97 -9.66 -12.54
N THR A 327 2.25 -10.54 -11.88
CA THR A 327 1.11 -10.17 -11.03
C THR A 327 1.50 -10.37 -9.58
N ARG A 328 0.97 -9.52 -8.69
CA ARG A 328 1.07 -9.73 -7.25
C ARG A 328 0.19 -10.95 -6.89
N GLU A 329 0.72 -11.87 -6.11
CA GLU A 329 -0.10 -12.93 -5.51
C GLU A 329 -1.06 -12.28 -4.50
N GLU A 330 -2.35 -12.61 -4.64
CA GLU A 330 -3.35 -12.16 -3.68
C GLU A 330 -3.32 -13.06 -2.45
N GLU A 331 -3.09 -12.47 -1.29
CA GLU A 331 -3.18 -13.16 -0.01
C GLU A 331 -4.61 -13.05 0.53
N HIS A 332 -5.10 -14.14 1.11
CA HIS A 332 -6.46 -14.25 1.64
C HIS A 332 -6.44 -14.62 3.11
N VAL A 333 -7.42 -14.10 3.85
CA VAL A 333 -7.73 -14.51 5.22
C VAL A 333 -9.23 -14.69 5.42
N ASP A 334 -9.61 -15.64 6.22
CA ASP A 334 -10.99 -15.81 6.66
C ASP A 334 -11.19 -15.01 7.95
N ALA A 335 -11.95 -13.94 7.88
CA ALA A 335 -12.13 -12.98 8.96
C ALA A 335 -13.59 -12.87 9.39
N ARG A 336 -13.81 -12.67 10.70
CA ARG A 336 -15.14 -12.43 11.27
C ARG A 336 -15.60 -11.00 10.97
N LEU A 337 -16.74 -10.87 10.30
CA LEU A 337 -17.34 -9.58 9.97
C LEU A 337 -18.02 -8.97 11.21
N THR A 338 -17.71 -7.70 11.53
CA THR A 338 -18.24 -7.03 12.73
C THR A 338 -19.63 -6.43 12.53
N THR A 339 -19.99 -6.06 11.30
CA THR A 339 -21.23 -5.33 11.00
C THR A 339 -21.92 -5.93 9.78
N SER A 340 -23.22 -6.14 9.85
CA SER A 340 -24.01 -6.63 8.71
C SER A 340 -23.93 -5.66 7.52
N LEU A 341 -23.80 -6.23 6.34
CA LEU A 341 -23.74 -5.53 5.07
C LEU A 341 -24.90 -5.96 4.19
N HIS A 342 -25.69 -5.01 3.74
CA HIS A 342 -26.72 -5.25 2.73
C HIS A 342 -26.17 -4.98 1.34
N SER A 343 -26.52 -5.82 0.38
CA SER A 343 -26.14 -5.71 -1.03
C SER A 343 -27.33 -5.97 -1.93
N ASP A 344 -27.30 -5.40 -3.14
CA ASP A 344 -28.35 -5.58 -4.13
C ASP A 344 -28.13 -6.89 -4.89
N ILE A 345 -29.15 -7.76 -4.98
CA ILE A 345 -29.11 -8.96 -5.83
C ILE A 345 -28.81 -8.55 -7.28
N GLY A 346 -28.07 -9.39 -7.98
CA GLY A 346 -27.70 -9.18 -9.38
C GLY A 346 -26.46 -8.30 -9.59
N THR A 347 -25.75 -7.92 -8.52
CA THR A 347 -24.54 -7.10 -8.59
C THR A 347 -23.47 -7.67 -7.68
N ASP A 348 -22.27 -7.88 -8.19
CA ASP A 348 -21.09 -8.21 -7.37
C ASP A 348 -20.63 -6.95 -6.65
N GLU A 349 -20.77 -6.89 -5.31
CA GLU A 349 -20.33 -5.72 -4.54
C GLU A 349 -18.97 -5.94 -3.90
N PHE A 350 -18.06 -4.99 -4.10
CA PHE A 350 -16.72 -4.99 -3.52
C PHE A 350 -16.66 -4.01 -2.36
N VAL A 351 -16.45 -4.54 -1.15
CA VAL A 351 -16.45 -3.77 0.08
C VAL A 351 -15.03 -3.69 0.64
N LEU A 352 -14.55 -2.47 0.84
CA LEU A 352 -13.26 -2.19 1.47
C LEU A 352 -13.34 -2.44 2.98
N LEU A 353 -12.30 -3.03 3.53
CA LEU A 353 -12.26 -3.54 4.90
C LEU A 353 -10.97 -3.11 5.62
N SER A 354 -11.09 -2.82 6.92
CA SER A 354 -9.96 -2.87 7.85
C SER A 354 -9.92 -4.26 8.48
N VAL A 355 -8.77 -4.90 8.43
CA VAL A 355 -8.55 -6.27 8.88
C VAL A 355 -7.43 -6.29 9.90
N GLY A 356 -7.61 -7.03 10.98
CA GLY A 356 -6.59 -7.23 12.00
C GLY A 356 -6.82 -8.54 12.75
N LYS A 357 -5.80 -8.97 13.49
CA LYS A 357 -5.83 -10.22 14.25
C LYS A 357 -5.95 -9.93 15.74
N ILE A 358 -7.03 -10.40 16.37
CA ILE A 358 -7.31 -10.26 17.81
C ILE A 358 -7.18 -11.64 18.46
N GLY A 359 -6.12 -11.84 19.23
CA GLY A 359 -5.71 -13.19 19.64
C GLY A 359 -5.45 -14.06 18.41
N ASP A 360 -6.10 -15.21 18.32
CA ASP A 360 -5.95 -16.12 17.16
C ASP A 360 -6.98 -15.88 16.04
N ARG A 361 -7.85 -14.88 16.17
CA ARG A 361 -8.95 -14.66 15.23
C ARG A 361 -8.73 -13.44 14.37
N TRP A 362 -8.94 -13.60 13.07
CA TRP A 362 -9.07 -12.48 12.16
C TRP A 362 -10.43 -11.80 12.31
N VAL A 363 -10.40 -10.50 12.41
CA VAL A 363 -11.59 -9.64 12.53
C VAL A 363 -11.55 -8.59 11.43
N THR A 364 -12.70 -8.27 10.87
CA THR A 364 -12.79 -7.28 9.81
C THR A 364 -13.95 -6.32 10.02
N VAL A 365 -13.64 -5.04 9.76
CA VAL A 365 -14.56 -3.92 9.91
C VAL A 365 -14.76 -3.24 8.56
N PRO A 366 -16.00 -3.11 8.07
CA PRO A 366 -16.27 -2.45 6.81
C PRO A 366 -15.94 -0.95 6.85
N GLN A 367 -15.31 -0.46 5.78
CA GLN A 367 -15.14 0.96 5.55
C GLN A 367 -16.41 1.59 4.95
N SER A 368 -16.48 2.93 4.95
CA SER A 368 -17.61 3.67 4.36
C SER A 368 -17.75 3.33 2.86
N ARG A 369 -18.98 3.03 2.45
CA ARG A 369 -19.33 2.63 1.08
C ARG A 369 -19.85 3.81 0.27
N GLY A 370 -19.01 4.40 -0.53
CA GLY A 370 -19.39 5.47 -1.46
C GLY A 370 -18.38 5.55 -2.59
N ALA A 371 -18.82 5.54 -3.82
CA ALA A 371 -17.93 5.50 -4.99
C ALA A 371 -16.90 6.66 -5.01
N GLY A 372 -17.25 7.81 -4.40
CA GLY A 372 -16.40 9.00 -4.30
C GLY A 372 -15.57 9.10 -3.01
N ILE A 373 -15.68 8.16 -2.06
CA ILE A 373 -14.98 8.25 -0.76
C ILE A 373 -13.58 7.59 -0.89
N GLN A 374 -12.65 8.27 -1.53
CA GLN A 374 -11.30 7.77 -1.78
C GLN A 374 -10.53 7.39 -0.51
N MET A 375 -10.74 8.10 0.61
CA MET A 375 -10.10 7.79 1.89
C MET A 375 -10.45 6.40 2.44
N SER A 376 -11.57 5.80 2.04
CA SER A 376 -11.86 4.41 2.40
C SER A 376 -10.85 3.42 1.83
N ALA A 377 -10.31 3.67 0.62
CA ALA A 377 -9.23 2.85 0.06
C ALA A 377 -7.90 3.06 0.80
N VAL A 378 -7.59 4.30 1.19
CA VAL A 378 -6.36 4.62 1.94
C VAL A 378 -6.35 4.00 3.33
N ARG A 379 -7.52 3.92 3.97
CA ARG A 379 -7.70 3.39 5.34
C ARG A 379 -7.96 1.89 5.39
N SER A 380 -8.15 1.23 4.23
CA SER A 380 -8.38 -0.22 4.15
C SER A 380 -7.06 -0.96 3.91
N ASN A 381 -6.95 -2.16 4.46
CA ASN A 381 -5.87 -3.10 4.17
C ASN A 381 -6.37 -4.42 3.57
N GLY A 382 -7.68 -4.47 3.22
CA GLY A 382 -8.30 -5.60 2.55
C GLY A 382 -9.66 -5.26 1.93
N TYR A 383 -10.22 -6.19 1.20
CA TYR A 383 -11.56 -6.09 0.64
C TYR A 383 -12.21 -7.47 0.49
N MET A 384 -13.55 -7.49 0.44
CA MET A 384 -14.32 -8.70 0.15
C MET A 384 -15.25 -8.47 -1.04
N GLN A 385 -15.63 -9.55 -1.69
CA GLN A 385 -16.68 -9.58 -2.68
C GLN A 385 -17.95 -10.17 -2.05
N ILE A 386 -19.06 -9.46 -2.17
CA ILE A 386 -20.40 -10.00 -1.93
C ILE A 386 -20.92 -10.44 -3.30
N PRO A 387 -21.06 -11.76 -3.54
CA PRO A 387 -21.51 -12.25 -4.84
C PRO A 387 -22.92 -11.79 -5.19
N SER A 388 -23.18 -11.62 -6.47
CA SER A 388 -24.48 -11.14 -7.01
C SER A 388 -25.71 -11.99 -6.63
N GLN A 389 -25.50 -13.20 -6.11
CA GLN A 389 -26.57 -14.08 -5.62
C GLN A 389 -26.90 -13.89 -4.13
N LYS A 390 -26.14 -13.06 -3.40
CA LYS A 390 -26.33 -12.78 -1.98
C LYS A 390 -26.90 -11.38 -1.74
N GLU A 391 -27.83 -11.24 -0.77
CA GLU A 391 -28.38 -9.95 -0.32
C GLU A 391 -27.46 -9.22 0.68
N GLY A 392 -26.28 -9.78 0.96
CA GLY A 392 -25.34 -9.21 1.90
C GLY A 392 -24.51 -10.25 2.64
N ALA A 393 -23.99 -9.84 3.79
CA ALA A 393 -23.31 -10.69 4.77
C ALA A 393 -23.69 -10.23 6.18
N GLU A 394 -23.89 -11.17 7.09
CA GLU A 394 -24.34 -10.89 8.45
C GLU A 394 -23.16 -10.61 9.40
N ALA A 395 -23.42 -9.77 10.42
CA ALA A 395 -22.48 -9.57 11.52
C ALA A 395 -22.19 -10.92 12.22
N GLY A 396 -20.91 -11.23 12.39
CA GLY A 396 -20.45 -12.49 12.94
C GLY A 396 -20.22 -13.60 11.92
N GLU A 397 -20.61 -13.41 10.65
CA GLU A 397 -20.26 -14.32 9.55
C GLU A 397 -18.75 -14.30 9.29
N THR A 398 -18.19 -15.48 8.98
CA THR A 398 -16.81 -15.57 8.49
C THR A 398 -16.80 -15.31 6.99
N VAL A 399 -16.05 -14.30 6.58
CA VAL A 399 -15.95 -13.86 5.19
C VAL A 399 -14.53 -13.99 4.69
N ASN A 400 -14.37 -14.35 3.40
CA ASN A 400 -13.06 -14.38 2.76
C ASN A 400 -12.64 -12.96 2.38
N VAL A 401 -11.51 -12.51 2.90
CA VAL A 401 -10.94 -11.18 2.66
C VAL A 401 -9.67 -11.32 1.85
N ARG A 402 -9.59 -10.58 0.75
CA ARG A 402 -8.37 -10.39 -0.06
C ARG A 402 -7.58 -9.22 0.53
N LEU A 403 -6.33 -9.46 0.91
CA LEU A 403 -5.46 -8.44 1.49
C LEU A 403 -4.86 -7.54 0.41
N THR A 404 -4.84 -6.23 0.67
CA THR A 404 -4.16 -5.23 -0.17
C THR A 404 -2.74 -4.94 0.30
N VAL A 405 -2.39 -5.42 1.48
CA VAL A 405 -1.06 -5.38 2.11
C VAL A 405 -0.53 -6.81 2.32
N PRO A 406 0.75 -7.02 2.60
CA PRO A 406 1.26 -8.32 3.03
C PRO A 406 0.53 -8.81 4.29
N ARG A 407 0.33 -10.13 4.40
CA ARG A 407 -0.36 -10.73 5.55
C ARG A 407 0.29 -10.38 6.89
N ALA A 408 1.62 -10.34 6.93
CA ALA A 408 2.37 -9.95 8.12
C ALA A 408 2.02 -8.52 8.58
N GLU A 409 1.84 -7.58 7.64
CA GLU A 409 1.42 -6.21 7.95
C GLU A 409 -0.02 -6.16 8.48
N ALA A 410 -0.92 -6.95 7.89
CA ALA A 410 -2.30 -7.06 8.39
C ALA A 410 -2.37 -7.73 9.78
N GLU A 411 -1.44 -8.62 10.14
CA GLU A 411 -1.34 -9.21 11.47
C GLU A 411 -0.91 -8.19 12.53
N GLU A 412 -0.07 -7.22 12.17
CA GLU A 412 0.37 -6.14 13.06
C GLU A 412 -0.66 -5.00 13.20
N ALA A 413 -1.77 -5.06 12.47
CA ALA A 413 -2.82 -4.05 12.55
C ALA A 413 -3.55 -4.09 13.88
N VAL A 414 -3.71 -2.91 14.51
CA VAL A 414 -4.53 -2.70 15.72
C VAL A 414 -5.85 -2.08 15.33
N LEU A 415 -6.94 -2.79 15.60
CA LEU A 415 -8.30 -2.30 15.36
C LEU A 415 -8.85 -1.61 16.60
N ILE A 416 -9.19 -0.34 16.50
CA ILE A 416 -9.94 0.39 17.53
C ILE A 416 -11.33 0.76 16.99
N THR A 417 -12.35 0.58 17.81
CA THR A 417 -13.74 0.83 17.42
C THR A 417 -14.45 1.59 18.50
N GLY A 418 -14.96 2.78 18.20
CA GLY A 418 -15.63 3.59 19.21
C GLY A 418 -15.84 5.05 18.83
N SER A 419 -15.59 5.94 19.74
CA SER A 419 -15.76 7.38 19.55
C SER A 419 -14.58 7.99 18.80
N HIS A 420 -14.88 8.84 17.84
CA HIS A 420 -13.86 9.60 17.11
C HIS A 420 -13.28 10.75 17.94
N ASP A 421 -11.98 10.95 17.79
CA ASP A 421 -11.28 12.17 18.19
C ASP A 421 -10.14 12.47 17.20
N PRO A 422 -9.86 13.74 16.86
CA PRO A 422 -8.72 14.10 16.01
C PRO A 422 -7.37 13.58 16.52
N ALA A 423 -7.19 13.43 17.85
CA ALA A 423 -5.99 12.89 18.44
C ALA A 423 -5.67 11.46 17.99
N LEU A 424 -6.69 10.68 17.57
CA LEU A 424 -6.49 9.30 17.08
C LEU A 424 -5.71 9.25 15.77
N ASP A 425 -5.86 10.24 14.89
CA ASP A 425 -5.09 10.29 13.64
C ASP A 425 -3.58 10.54 13.93
N TYR A 426 -3.28 11.40 14.93
CA TYR A 426 -1.91 11.63 15.38
C TYR A 426 -1.33 10.44 16.17
N LEU A 427 -2.19 9.76 16.94
CA LEU A 427 -1.79 8.52 17.62
C LEU A 427 -1.43 7.44 16.60
N ALA A 428 -2.22 7.31 15.52
CA ALA A 428 -1.95 6.38 14.44
C ALA A 428 -0.61 6.69 13.75
N ASP A 429 -0.30 7.96 13.51
CA ASP A 429 0.99 8.40 12.97
C ASP A 429 2.15 8.00 13.88
N ARG A 430 2.05 8.32 15.18
CA ARG A 430 3.13 8.07 16.14
C ARG A 430 3.36 6.59 16.44
N VAL A 431 2.31 5.79 16.57
CA VAL A 431 2.48 4.36 16.85
C VAL A 431 3.07 3.61 15.65
N ARG A 432 2.95 4.16 14.43
CA ARG A 432 3.57 3.61 13.23
C ARG A 432 5.10 3.62 13.28
N GLU A 433 5.72 4.57 14.00
CA GLU A 433 7.16 4.58 14.27
C GLU A 433 7.62 3.32 15.03
N ARG A 434 6.69 2.64 15.71
CA ARG A 434 6.90 1.38 16.44
C ARG A 434 6.43 0.14 15.68
N GLY A 435 6.12 0.28 14.39
CA GLY A 435 5.71 -0.82 13.51
C GLY A 435 4.23 -1.23 13.63
N VAL A 436 3.40 -0.47 14.35
CA VAL A 436 1.97 -0.76 14.53
C VAL A 436 1.13 0.07 13.56
N ASP A 437 0.24 -0.58 12.82
CA ASP A 437 -0.76 0.09 11.97
C ASP A 437 -2.10 0.17 12.69
N LEU A 438 -2.52 1.41 13.04
CA LEU A 438 -3.73 1.65 13.83
C LEU A 438 -4.93 1.98 12.93
N HIS A 439 -5.91 1.10 12.90
CA HIS A 439 -7.17 1.31 12.18
C HIS A 439 -8.30 1.73 13.13
N SER A 440 -8.84 2.92 12.92
CA SER A 440 -9.91 3.48 13.74
C SER A 440 -11.27 3.44 13.03
N THR A 441 -12.28 2.88 13.69
CA THR A 441 -13.66 2.84 13.20
C THR A 441 -14.59 3.63 14.12
N HIS A 442 -15.35 4.56 13.54
CA HIS A 442 -16.10 5.56 14.26
C HIS A 442 -17.59 5.18 14.37
N VAL A 443 -17.96 4.46 15.44
CA VAL A 443 -19.33 3.99 15.71
C VAL A 443 -19.96 4.64 16.95
N GLY A 444 -19.24 5.59 17.58
CA GLY A 444 -19.61 6.19 18.86
C GLY A 444 -19.24 5.31 20.07
N SER A 445 -19.22 5.93 21.26
CA SER A 445 -18.75 5.26 22.49
C SER A 445 -19.54 3.99 22.82
N MET A 446 -20.87 4.00 22.67
CA MET A 446 -21.70 2.81 22.92
C MET A 446 -21.45 1.69 21.92
N GLY A 447 -21.21 2.04 20.65
CA GLY A 447 -20.79 1.07 19.63
C GLY A 447 -19.45 0.42 20.00
N GLY A 448 -18.51 1.20 20.57
CA GLY A 448 -17.25 0.72 21.11
C GLY A 448 -17.42 -0.28 22.25
N VAL A 449 -18.30 -0.01 23.23
CA VAL A 449 -18.62 -0.95 24.30
C VAL A 449 -19.13 -2.29 23.76
N ILE A 450 -19.99 -2.24 22.74
CA ILE A 450 -20.54 -3.45 22.11
C ILE A 450 -19.44 -4.23 21.37
N ALA A 451 -18.57 -3.53 20.61
CA ALA A 451 -17.46 -4.16 19.91
C ALA A 451 -16.47 -4.82 20.88
N LEU A 452 -16.13 -4.13 21.97
CA LEU A 452 -15.26 -4.66 23.02
C LEU A 452 -15.86 -5.91 23.68
N LYS A 453 -17.17 -5.89 24.01
CA LYS A 453 -17.89 -7.04 24.55
C LYS A 453 -17.86 -8.25 23.64
N LYS A 454 -17.93 -8.06 22.34
CA LYS A 454 -17.86 -9.12 21.32
C LYS A 454 -16.43 -9.52 20.96
N GLN A 455 -15.43 -8.84 21.52
CA GLN A 455 -14.01 -8.99 21.16
C GLN A 455 -13.78 -8.77 19.65
N GLU A 456 -14.36 -7.71 19.12
CA GLU A 456 -14.27 -7.28 17.72
C GLU A 456 -13.33 -6.08 17.52
N CYS A 457 -12.69 -5.61 18.60
CA CYS A 457 -11.62 -4.59 18.58
C CYS A 457 -10.61 -4.88 19.69
N HIS A 458 -9.41 -4.32 19.55
CA HIS A 458 -8.37 -4.38 20.58
C HIS A 458 -8.67 -3.41 21.72
N ALA A 459 -9.12 -2.20 21.36
CA ALA A 459 -9.50 -1.17 22.30
C ALA A 459 -10.69 -0.35 21.79
N ALA A 460 -11.44 0.25 22.69
CA ALA A 460 -12.59 1.08 22.37
C ALA A 460 -12.43 2.49 22.94
N PRO A 461 -12.23 3.52 22.08
CA PRO A 461 -12.24 4.91 22.51
C PRO A 461 -13.65 5.34 22.95
N MET A 462 -13.75 5.97 24.13
CA MET A 462 -15.02 6.34 24.73
C MET A 462 -14.95 7.56 25.65
N HIS A 463 -16.13 8.18 25.86
CA HIS A 463 -16.33 9.34 26.76
C HIS A 463 -17.78 9.41 27.21
N LEU A 464 -18.28 8.37 27.87
CA LEU A 464 -19.68 8.23 28.30
C LEU A 464 -19.89 8.88 29.67
N LEU A 465 -20.62 9.99 29.71
CA LEU A 465 -20.97 10.68 30.93
C LEU A 465 -22.06 9.90 31.69
N ALA A 466 -21.79 9.53 32.95
CA ALA A 466 -22.74 8.92 33.84
C ALA A 466 -23.55 9.97 34.61
N PRO A 467 -24.73 9.60 35.18
CA PRO A 467 -25.60 10.52 35.94
C PRO A 467 -24.93 11.16 37.17
N ASP A 468 -23.95 10.50 37.75
CA ASP A 468 -23.15 11.00 38.89
C ASP A 468 -22.01 11.93 38.51
N GLY A 469 -21.80 12.16 37.20
CA GLY A 469 -20.73 13.00 36.66
C GLY A 469 -19.42 12.26 36.36
N THR A 470 -19.33 10.95 36.62
CA THR A 470 -18.16 10.12 36.25
C THR A 470 -18.22 9.72 34.78
N TYR A 471 -17.06 9.31 34.24
CA TYR A 471 -16.97 8.88 32.84
C TYR A 471 -16.67 7.38 32.74
N ASN A 472 -17.32 6.74 31.75
CA ASN A 472 -17.07 5.40 31.21
C ASN A 472 -17.38 4.23 32.14
N THR A 473 -16.97 4.26 33.41
CA THR A 473 -16.99 3.13 34.36
C THR A 473 -18.36 2.51 34.55
N GLN A 474 -19.41 3.30 34.85
CA GLN A 474 -20.78 2.78 35.06
C GLN A 474 -21.32 2.09 33.82
N TYR A 475 -20.99 2.55 32.62
CA TYR A 475 -21.40 1.92 31.39
C TYR A 475 -20.70 0.57 31.18
N LEU A 476 -19.38 0.51 31.44
CA LEU A 476 -18.62 -0.74 31.36
C LEU A 476 -19.12 -1.77 32.37
N GLU A 477 -19.34 -1.38 33.63
CA GLU A 477 -19.89 -2.26 34.66
C GLU A 477 -21.31 -2.78 34.27
N ARG A 478 -22.15 -1.90 33.72
CA ARG A 478 -23.52 -2.26 33.31
C ARG A 478 -23.56 -3.23 32.13
N TYR A 479 -22.73 -3.01 31.11
CA TYR A 479 -22.78 -3.77 29.85
C TYR A 479 -21.81 -4.95 29.80
N MET A 480 -20.77 -4.93 30.64
CA MET A 480 -19.72 -5.95 30.74
C MET A 480 -19.43 -6.31 32.22
N PRO A 481 -20.44 -6.72 32.99
CA PRO A 481 -20.28 -6.98 34.43
C PRO A 481 -19.24 -8.10 34.63
N GLY A 482 -18.27 -7.85 35.53
CA GLY A 482 -17.23 -8.83 35.87
C GLY A 482 -16.12 -9.02 34.82
N ALA A 483 -16.13 -8.27 33.72
CA ALA A 483 -15.04 -8.27 32.78
C ALA A 483 -13.80 -7.58 33.37
N ASP A 484 -12.63 -8.20 33.21
CA ASP A 484 -11.36 -7.59 33.61
C ASP A 484 -10.93 -6.59 32.53
N LEU A 485 -11.25 -5.32 32.78
CA LEU A 485 -11.00 -4.21 31.87
C LEU A 485 -10.01 -3.24 32.46
N VAL A 486 -9.36 -2.48 31.58
CA VAL A 486 -8.51 -1.35 31.89
C VAL A 486 -8.86 -0.18 30.98
N LEU A 487 -8.77 1.02 31.53
CA LEU A 487 -8.96 2.30 30.86
C LEU A 487 -7.64 3.00 30.76
N LEU A 488 -7.20 3.33 29.53
CA LEU A 488 -6.04 4.17 29.26
C LEU A 488 -6.52 5.59 28.99
N CYS A 489 -6.15 6.55 29.82
CA CYS A 489 -6.46 7.95 29.61
C CYS A 489 -5.70 8.51 28.40
N VAL A 490 -6.41 8.97 27.39
CA VAL A 490 -5.81 9.68 26.26
C VAL A 490 -5.69 11.16 26.60
N ALA A 491 -6.75 11.79 27.08
CA ALA A 491 -6.76 13.17 27.54
C ALA A 491 -8.09 13.54 28.22
N GLU A 492 -8.09 14.61 29.00
CA GLU A 492 -9.30 15.37 29.26
C GLU A 492 -9.45 16.44 28.18
N ARG A 493 -10.66 16.59 27.62
CA ARG A 493 -10.87 17.46 26.45
C ARG A 493 -12.11 18.33 26.57
N GLN A 494 -12.02 19.53 26.01
CA GLN A 494 -13.13 20.48 26.03
C GLN A 494 -14.16 20.18 24.96
N GLN A 495 -15.41 20.03 25.38
CA GLN A 495 -16.61 19.97 24.54
C GLN A 495 -17.35 21.29 24.60
N GLY A 496 -17.86 21.75 23.47
CA GLY A 496 -18.56 23.02 23.39
C GLY A 496 -19.35 23.23 22.12
N VAL A 497 -20.00 24.39 22.06
CA VAL A 497 -20.73 24.84 20.86
C VAL A 497 -19.73 25.44 19.88
N ILE A 498 -19.74 24.93 18.66
CA ILE A 498 -18.98 25.41 17.50
C ILE A 498 -19.91 26.26 16.65
N SER A 499 -19.54 27.50 16.37
CA SER A 499 -20.32 28.43 15.53
C SER A 499 -19.38 29.41 14.83
N ARG A 500 -19.89 30.18 13.86
CA ARG A 500 -19.11 31.26 13.23
C ARG A 500 -19.03 32.49 14.10
N ASP A 501 -20.09 32.78 14.88
CA ASP A 501 -20.32 34.07 15.56
C ASP A 501 -20.25 33.95 17.10
N GLY A 502 -19.77 32.79 17.66
CA GLY A 502 -19.63 32.61 19.10
C GLY A 502 -20.96 32.37 19.83
N LEU A 503 -21.90 31.65 19.21
CA LEU A 503 -23.17 31.27 19.84
C LEU A 503 -22.92 30.44 21.09
N GLY A 504 -23.58 30.79 22.18
CA GLY A 504 -23.61 30.01 23.42
C GLY A 504 -24.65 28.90 23.35
N PHE A 505 -24.65 28.06 24.39
CA PHE A 505 -25.61 26.94 24.51
C PHE A 505 -27.07 27.42 24.58
N ASP A 506 -27.32 28.54 25.22
CA ASP A 506 -28.66 29.09 25.42
C ASP A 506 -29.20 29.79 24.15
N ASP A 507 -28.34 30.07 23.16
CA ASP A 507 -28.70 30.65 21.88
C ASP A 507 -29.15 29.62 20.83
N LEU A 508 -29.06 28.32 21.12
CA LEU A 508 -29.37 27.23 20.19
C LEU A 508 -30.84 27.15 19.75
N PRO A 509 -31.86 27.48 20.60
CA PRO A 509 -33.25 27.50 20.15
C PRO A 509 -33.47 28.43 18.94
N GLY A 510 -34.11 27.88 17.89
CA GLY A 510 -34.35 28.58 16.63
C GLY A 510 -33.16 28.67 15.66
N ARG A 511 -31.97 28.20 16.03
CA ARG A 511 -30.79 28.11 15.17
C ARG A 511 -30.70 26.76 14.48
N THR A 512 -30.24 26.75 13.23
CA THR A 512 -29.99 25.50 12.51
C THR A 512 -28.77 24.79 13.11
N PHE A 513 -28.93 23.49 13.34
CA PHE A 513 -27.95 22.72 14.11
C PHE A 513 -27.62 21.40 13.44
N ILE A 514 -26.40 20.92 13.62
CA ILE A 514 -25.98 19.57 13.31
C ILE A 514 -25.47 18.87 14.57
N ASN A 515 -25.95 17.66 14.78
CA ASN A 515 -25.63 16.86 15.93
C ASN A 515 -24.56 15.80 15.63
N ARG A 516 -24.03 15.20 16.70
CA ARG A 516 -23.30 13.94 16.56
C ARG A 516 -24.30 12.78 16.55
N GLN A 517 -23.85 11.65 15.97
CA GLN A 517 -24.68 10.44 15.87
C GLN A 517 -25.21 9.98 17.22
N LYS A 518 -26.38 9.34 17.22
CA LYS A 518 -26.97 8.71 18.43
C LYS A 518 -26.00 7.70 19.04
N GLY A 519 -25.86 7.75 20.38
CA GLY A 519 -24.90 6.90 21.11
C GLY A 519 -23.47 7.45 21.19
N SER A 520 -23.18 8.62 20.61
CA SER A 520 -21.92 9.33 20.88
C SER A 520 -21.98 10.05 22.23
N GLY A 521 -20.86 10.14 22.96
CA GLY A 521 -20.78 10.85 24.24
C GLY A 521 -21.17 12.32 24.10
N THR A 522 -20.79 13.00 23.01
CA THR A 522 -21.17 14.39 22.72
C THR A 522 -22.69 14.56 22.61
N ARG A 523 -23.40 13.58 21.99
CA ARG A 523 -24.86 13.60 21.92
C ARG A 523 -25.47 13.40 23.29
N ILE A 524 -24.94 12.47 24.08
CA ILE A 524 -25.39 12.24 25.47
C ILE A 524 -25.17 13.48 26.32
N LEU A 525 -24.01 14.14 26.19
CA LEU A 525 -23.72 15.40 26.89
C LEU A 525 -24.68 16.52 26.46
N LEU A 526 -24.94 16.68 25.16
CA LEU A 526 -25.89 17.66 24.66
C LEU A 526 -27.27 17.44 25.27
N ASP A 527 -27.79 16.21 25.21
CA ASP A 527 -29.11 15.85 25.71
C ASP A 527 -29.22 16.08 27.22
N HIS A 528 -28.16 15.74 27.99
CA HIS A 528 -28.07 16.04 29.42
C HIS A 528 -28.12 17.55 29.69
N CYS A 529 -27.35 18.36 28.94
CA CYS A 529 -27.32 19.81 29.11
C CYS A 529 -28.63 20.49 28.74
N LEU A 530 -29.32 20.03 27.67
CA LEU A 530 -30.64 20.51 27.27
C LEU A 530 -31.67 20.23 28.36
N ALA A 531 -31.70 18.99 28.86
CA ALA A 531 -32.59 18.60 29.94
C ALA A 531 -32.36 19.42 31.22
N LYS A 532 -31.10 19.62 31.63
CA LYS A 532 -30.72 20.40 32.80
C LYS A 532 -31.15 21.88 32.70
N ARG A 533 -31.19 22.43 31.49
CA ARG A 533 -31.58 23.83 31.23
C ARG A 533 -33.06 23.98 30.85
N GLY A 534 -33.78 22.88 30.71
CA GLY A 534 -35.20 22.90 30.32
C GLY A 534 -35.45 23.31 28.87
N ILE A 535 -34.44 23.14 27.99
CA ILE A 535 -34.53 23.46 26.56
C ILE A 535 -35.13 22.23 25.83
N ASP A 536 -36.25 22.44 25.13
CA ASP A 536 -36.87 21.38 24.32
C ASP A 536 -36.01 21.15 23.06
N PRO A 537 -35.51 19.93 22.83
CA PRO A 537 -34.74 19.63 21.60
C PRO A 537 -35.48 19.97 20.29
N ARG A 538 -36.84 19.92 20.29
CA ARG A 538 -37.67 20.29 19.15
C ARG A 538 -37.59 21.78 18.79
N SER A 539 -37.12 22.62 19.71
CA SER A 539 -36.90 24.04 19.45
C SER A 539 -35.63 24.32 18.63
N ILE A 540 -34.80 23.29 18.39
CA ILE A 540 -33.53 23.38 17.66
C ILE A 540 -33.67 22.74 16.28
N PRO A 541 -33.84 23.54 15.19
CA PRO A 541 -33.95 23.02 13.83
C PRO A 541 -32.70 22.21 13.44
N GLY A 542 -32.89 20.99 12.95
CA GLY A 542 -31.78 20.11 12.56
C GLY A 542 -31.21 19.25 13.70
N TYR A 543 -31.82 19.25 14.90
CA TYR A 543 -31.41 18.42 16.02
C TYR A 543 -31.27 16.92 15.68
N GLU A 544 -32.09 16.38 14.77
CA GLU A 544 -31.99 14.99 14.30
C GLU A 544 -30.98 14.78 13.16
N ARG A 545 -30.37 15.87 12.66
CA ARG A 545 -29.34 15.80 11.63
C ARG A 545 -28.02 15.39 12.27
N GLU A 546 -27.35 14.40 11.71
CA GLU A 546 -26.19 13.76 12.35
C GLU A 546 -24.91 13.85 11.50
N ALA A 547 -23.78 14.00 12.18
CA ALA A 547 -22.44 13.89 11.63
C ALA A 547 -21.62 12.86 12.43
N THR A 548 -20.77 12.10 11.75
CA THR A 548 -20.00 11.00 12.34
C THR A 548 -18.69 11.44 12.99
N THR A 549 -18.16 12.63 12.66
CA THR A 549 -16.89 13.15 13.21
C THR A 549 -17.08 14.58 13.73
N HIS A 550 -16.21 15.03 14.64
CA HIS A 550 -16.20 16.40 15.12
C HIS A 550 -15.83 17.40 14.00
N LEU A 551 -14.91 17.00 13.12
CA LEU A 551 -14.52 17.85 11.99
C LEU A 551 -15.66 18.01 10.98
N ALA A 552 -16.49 16.96 10.75
CA ALA A 552 -17.69 17.08 9.90
C ALA A 552 -18.72 18.07 10.46
N VAL A 553 -18.89 18.10 11.80
CA VAL A 553 -19.72 19.13 12.46
C VAL A 553 -19.13 20.52 12.18
N ALA A 554 -17.84 20.72 12.42
CA ALA A 554 -17.17 22.01 12.20
C ALA A 554 -17.21 22.45 10.72
N LEU A 555 -17.07 21.51 9.77
CA LEU A 555 -17.18 21.79 8.33
C LEU A 555 -18.59 22.28 7.95
N ALA A 556 -19.65 21.64 8.45
CA ALA A 556 -21.03 22.05 8.19
C ALA A 556 -21.30 23.48 8.70
N VAL A 557 -20.72 23.85 9.85
CA VAL A 557 -20.77 25.23 10.38
C VAL A 557 -19.97 26.19 9.49
N ARG A 558 -18.75 25.82 9.11
CA ARG A 558 -17.87 26.68 8.29
C ARG A 558 -18.46 26.98 6.91
N THR A 559 -19.07 25.99 6.28
CA THR A 559 -19.71 26.15 4.96
C THR A 559 -21.03 26.92 5.02
N GLY A 560 -21.54 27.21 6.21
CA GLY A 560 -22.83 27.89 6.40
C GLY A 560 -24.05 27.01 6.17
N GLU A 561 -23.86 25.72 6.12
CA GLU A 561 -24.93 24.71 6.00
C GLU A 561 -25.80 24.68 7.26
N VAL A 562 -25.19 24.96 8.42
CA VAL A 562 -25.84 25.15 9.71
C VAL A 562 -25.22 26.32 10.48
N ASP A 563 -25.93 26.85 11.48
CA ASP A 563 -25.45 27.95 12.34
C ASP A 563 -24.51 27.44 13.44
N ALA A 564 -24.80 26.26 14.00
CA ALA A 564 -24.05 25.71 15.12
C ALA A 564 -24.02 24.17 15.11
N GLY A 565 -23.09 23.62 15.87
CA GLY A 565 -22.99 22.21 16.21
C GLY A 565 -22.23 22.04 17.51
N MET A 566 -22.25 20.85 18.09
CA MET A 566 -21.47 20.53 19.30
C MET A 566 -20.32 19.60 18.98
N GLY A 567 -19.11 19.96 19.48
CA GLY A 567 -17.91 19.18 19.24
C GLY A 567 -16.75 19.57 20.15
N VAL A 568 -15.54 19.06 19.83
CA VAL A 568 -14.31 19.35 20.55
C VAL A 568 -13.68 20.66 20.08
N TYR A 569 -12.94 21.34 20.96
CA TYR A 569 -12.24 22.59 20.66
C TYR A 569 -11.26 22.45 19.49
N SER A 570 -10.51 21.35 19.41
CA SER A 570 -9.53 21.12 18.35
C SER A 570 -10.15 21.15 16.94
N ALA A 571 -11.41 20.67 16.77
CA ALA A 571 -12.12 20.73 15.50
C ALA A 571 -12.52 22.19 15.13
N ALA A 572 -12.95 22.97 16.10
CA ALA A 572 -13.22 24.40 15.90
C ALA A 572 -11.96 25.17 15.52
N LYS A 573 -10.87 24.97 16.28
CA LYS A 573 -9.55 25.59 16.04
C LYS A 573 -9.01 25.27 14.64
N ALA A 574 -9.07 24.01 14.22
CA ALA A 574 -8.59 23.59 12.90
C ALA A 574 -9.25 24.34 11.73
N LEU A 575 -10.50 24.78 11.91
CA LEU A 575 -11.26 25.49 10.88
C LEU A 575 -11.44 27.00 11.14
N GLY A 576 -10.80 27.52 12.21
CA GLY A 576 -10.88 28.94 12.56
C GLY A 576 -12.29 29.39 12.96
N LEU A 577 -13.04 28.52 13.65
CA LEU A 577 -14.39 28.78 14.14
C LEU A 577 -14.39 29.23 15.60
N ALA A 578 -15.39 29.99 15.98
CA ALA A 578 -15.63 30.34 17.37
C ALA A 578 -16.10 29.09 18.16
N PHE A 579 -15.69 29.04 19.43
CA PHE A 579 -16.00 27.94 20.32
C PHE A 579 -16.42 28.47 21.70
N VAL A 580 -17.56 27.99 22.19
CA VAL A 580 -18.03 28.29 23.54
C VAL A 580 -18.02 27.02 24.37
N PRO A 581 -17.16 26.88 25.38
CA PRO A 581 -17.03 25.65 26.15
C PRO A 581 -18.32 25.33 26.95
N VAL A 582 -18.68 24.05 27.02
CA VAL A 582 -19.85 23.54 27.75
C VAL A 582 -19.41 22.61 28.88
N ALA A 583 -18.45 21.72 28.63
CA ALA A 583 -17.95 20.79 29.60
C ALA A 583 -16.54 20.28 29.24
N THR A 584 -15.79 19.82 30.24
CA THR A 584 -14.59 18.99 30.06
C THR A 584 -15.02 17.53 30.21
N GLU A 585 -14.55 16.67 29.35
CA GLU A 585 -14.84 15.24 29.36
C GLU A 585 -13.58 14.40 29.33
N ARG A 586 -13.64 13.23 29.92
CA ARG A 586 -12.53 12.27 29.95
C ARG A 586 -12.62 11.32 28.75
N TYR A 587 -11.61 11.34 27.89
CA TYR A 587 -11.49 10.51 26.71
C TYR A 587 -10.49 9.39 26.96
N GLU A 588 -10.97 8.14 26.93
CA GLU A 588 -10.19 6.96 27.32
C GLU A 588 -10.31 5.84 26.28
N LEU A 589 -9.30 4.98 26.20
CA LEU A 589 -9.31 3.72 25.50
C LEU A 589 -9.62 2.60 26.50
N ALA A 590 -10.80 1.97 26.40
CA ALA A 590 -11.11 0.80 27.19
C ALA A 590 -10.64 -0.47 26.45
N MET A 591 -10.05 -1.41 27.19
CA MET A 591 -9.58 -2.68 26.65
C MET A 591 -9.65 -3.78 27.70
N HIS A 592 -9.68 -5.05 27.27
CA HIS A 592 -9.46 -6.17 28.18
C HIS A 592 -8.02 -6.11 28.74
N ARG A 593 -7.85 -6.31 30.05
CA ARG A 593 -6.53 -6.24 30.71
C ARG A 593 -5.49 -7.17 30.04
N ALA A 594 -5.93 -8.36 29.60
CA ALA A 594 -5.07 -9.28 28.87
C ALA A 594 -4.47 -8.72 27.55
N MET A 595 -5.06 -7.64 27.00
CA MET A 595 -4.48 -6.98 25.82
C MET A 595 -3.18 -6.23 26.16
N LEU A 596 -2.90 -5.90 27.41
CA LEU A 596 -1.64 -5.25 27.81
C LEU A 596 -0.41 -6.15 27.55
N ASP A 597 -0.61 -7.46 27.45
CA ASP A 597 0.46 -8.42 27.13
C ASP A 597 0.74 -8.48 25.60
N ASP A 598 -0.13 -7.89 24.78
CA ASP A 598 0.09 -7.78 23.33
C ASP A 598 1.11 -6.67 23.05
N PRO A 599 2.24 -6.97 22.38
CA PRO A 599 3.30 -5.99 22.13
C PRO A 599 2.80 -4.77 21.32
N ARG A 600 1.79 -4.93 20.47
CA ARG A 600 1.18 -3.83 19.71
C ARG A 600 0.44 -2.86 20.62
N ILE A 601 -0.26 -3.39 21.62
CA ILE A 601 -0.98 -2.61 22.62
C ILE A 601 0.00 -1.98 23.62
N ALA A 602 1.06 -2.67 24.01
CA ALA A 602 2.13 -2.08 24.80
C ALA A 602 2.75 -0.87 24.08
N ALA A 603 3.04 -0.98 22.79
CA ALA A 603 3.52 0.13 21.95
C ALA A 603 2.51 1.30 21.89
N LEU A 604 1.20 0.99 21.81
CA LEU A 604 0.13 2.00 21.85
C LEU A 604 0.11 2.74 23.20
N VAL A 605 0.17 2.02 24.33
CA VAL A 605 0.21 2.59 25.68
C VAL A 605 1.44 3.48 25.89
N GLU A 606 2.63 3.01 25.48
CA GLU A 606 3.86 3.80 25.54
C GLU A 606 3.77 5.06 24.68
N THR A 607 3.15 4.97 23.50
CA THR A 607 2.97 6.13 22.62
C THR A 607 2.05 7.17 23.26
N VAL A 608 0.91 6.75 23.81
CA VAL A 608 -0.01 7.66 24.53
C VAL A 608 0.68 8.31 25.73
N SER A 609 1.52 7.57 26.45
CA SER A 609 2.24 8.07 27.64
C SER A 609 3.41 8.99 27.31
N SER A 610 3.83 9.08 26.05
CA SER A 610 5.02 9.82 25.64
C SER A 610 4.81 11.34 25.70
N GLU A 611 5.87 12.08 26.07
CA GLU A 611 5.85 13.56 26.05
C GLU A 611 5.57 14.09 24.63
N ALA A 612 6.11 13.44 23.60
CA ALA A 612 5.86 13.83 22.20
C ALA A 612 4.37 13.77 21.82
N PHE A 613 3.61 12.82 22.35
CA PHE A 613 2.17 12.77 22.11
C PHE A 613 1.42 13.82 22.94
N LYS A 614 1.84 14.08 24.19
CA LYS A 614 1.28 15.16 25.01
C LYS A 614 1.48 16.54 24.38
N ASP A 615 2.66 16.79 23.81
CA ASP A 615 2.95 18.03 23.07
C ASP A 615 1.98 18.20 21.88
N ILE A 616 1.71 17.13 21.13
CA ILE A 616 0.74 17.14 20.03
C ILE A 616 -0.66 17.51 20.53
N LEU A 617 -1.11 16.94 21.65
CA LEU A 617 -2.41 17.24 22.23
C LEU A 617 -2.50 18.73 22.66
N GLN A 618 -1.44 19.28 23.23
CA GLN A 618 -1.36 20.69 23.61
C GLN A 618 -1.41 21.60 22.35
N ASP A 619 -0.68 21.24 21.30
CA ASP A 619 -0.71 21.97 20.02
C ASP A 619 -2.08 21.92 19.34
N LEU A 620 -2.79 20.81 19.39
CA LEU A 620 -4.18 20.70 18.94
C LEU A 620 -5.10 21.65 19.72
N GLY A 621 -4.86 21.78 21.01
CA GLY A 621 -5.57 22.66 21.94
C GLY A 621 -6.90 22.10 22.43
N GLY A 622 -7.27 22.52 23.64
CA GLY A 622 -8.47 22.05 24.34
C GLY A 622 -8.32 20.65 24.95
N TYR A 623 -7.10 20.20 25.12
CA TYR A 623 -6.75 18.96 25.82
C TYR A 623 -5.92 19.28 27.07
N GLU A 624 -6.28 18.65 28.19
CA GLU A 624 -5.50 18.60 29.41
C GLU A 624 -4.79 17.25 29.47
N THR A 625 -3.45 17.28 29.72
CA THR A 625 -2.58 16.12 29.51
C THR A 625 -2.00 15.55 30.81
N ASP A 626 -2.41 16.04 31.97
CA ASP A 626 -1.85 15.66 33.28
C ASP A 626 -2.00 14.14 33.55
N GLU A 627 -3.11 13.55 33.15
CA GLU A 627 -3.37 12.12 33.31
C GLU A 627 -3.17 11.31 32.00
N THR A 628 -2.67 11.91 30.94
CA THR A 628 -2.42 11.21 29.67
C THR A 628 -1.43 10.07 29.86
N GLY A 629 -1.83 8.86 29.46
CA GLY A 629 -1.07 7.62 29.66
C GLY A 629 -1.36 6.89 30.97
N ALA A 630 -2.17 7.48 31.88
CA ALA A 630 -2.56 6.79 33.10
C ALA A 630 -3.49 5.60 32.80
N LEU A 631 -3.20 4.47 33.44
CA LEU A 631 -4.03 3.25 33.41
C LEU A 631 -4.82 3.17 34.72
N ARG A 632 -6.13 2.90 34.61
CA ARG A 632 -6.98 2.66 35.78
C ARG A 632 -7.91 1.48 35.57
N GLY A 633 -8.34 0.85 36.66
CA GLY A 633 -9.44 -0.13 36.62
C GLY A 633 -10.81 0.57 36.53
N PRO A 634 -11.85 -0.13 36.07
CA PRO A 634 -13.21 0.43 36.05
C PRO A 634 -13.76 0.78 37.44
N GLN A 635 -13.14 0.29 38.52
CA GLN A 635 -13.56 0.52 39.92
C GLN A 635 -12.65 1.56 40.64
N GLU A 636 -11.64 2.05 39.99
CA GLU A 636 -10.74 3.13 40.44
C GLU A 636 -11.17 4.47 39.80
#